data_dc3cc4ac343a00157db13972fd3db5a6
#
_entry.id   dc3cc4ac343a00157db13972fd3db5a6
#
_cell.length_a   1.000
_cell.length_b   1.000
_cell.length_c   1.000
_cell.angle_alpha   90.00
_cell.angle_beta   90.00
_cell.angle_gamma   90.00
#
_symmetry.space_group_name_H-M   'P 1'
#
loop_
_entity.id
_entity.type
_entity.pdbx_description
1 polymer ?
#
loop_
_entity_poly.entity_id
_entity_poly.type
_entity_poly.pdbx_seq_one_letter_code
_entity_poly.pdbx_strand_id
1 'polypeptide(L)'
;MDAKLPSALETLGASHNGKSVPEKFKGMSYHELNALLNLYDENGQIQFDADRQAARQYFLQHVNNNTVFFHDLEEKIEYLIENQYYEPELFDKYNFQFIKNLFKRAYAVKFRFPTFLGAFKFYTSYALKTFDGQRYLERFEDRVCMVALLLAEGNEKLAEDIVDEIISGRFQPATPTFLNAGKKQRGELVSCFLLRMEDNMESIGRSINSALQLSKRGGGVAFALTNLRESGAPIKKIENQSSGVIPVMKLLEDAFSYANQLGARQGAGAVYLHAHHPDIYAFLDTKRENADEKIRIKTLSLGVVIPDITFELAKKNEDMYLFSPYDVERIYGVPFSDINVSEKYYEMVDDARITKTKINAREFFQTIAEIQFESGYPYVMFEDTVNRANPIAGKVIMSNLCSEILQVSEPSTYHADLGYETVGKDISCNLGSLNIALTMDGDDFGKTVETAIRSLTSVSDQSDIRSVPSIERGNNMSHAVGLGQMNLHGYLAREHVYYGSEEALDFTNMYFYTVAYHAIRASMQIAKERGQRFEGFENSKYASGEFFAKYIEKEWAPQTERTRELFAKHHIPTREEWIQLAADVAQYGMYNQNRQAVPPTGSISYINGSTSSIHPIASKIEIRKEGKLGRVYYPAPYMTNENLEYYQDSYEIGYEKIIDTYAVATQHVDQGLSLTLFFRDTATTRDINRAQIYAWRKGIKTIYYIRLRQMALEGTEVEGCVSCML
;
A
#
# COMPACT_ATOMS: atom_id res chain seq x y z
N MET A 1 2.43 -14.22 40.30
CA MET A 1 3.68 -14.89 40.74
C MET A 1 4.84 -14.18 40.12
N ASP A 2 5.62 -13.48 40.96
CA ASP A 2 6.81 -12.77 40.50
C ASP A 2 7.92 -13.77 40.24
N ALA A 3 8.09 -14.16 38.97
CA ALA A 3 9.26 -14.92 38.58
C ALA A 3 10.48 -14.04 38.77
N LYS A 4 11.36 -14.37 39.73
CA LYS A 4 12.65 -13.74 39.90
C LYS A 4 13.51 -14.01 38.67
N LEU A 5 13.84 -12.94 37.95
CA LEU A 5 14.65 -12.91 36.74
C LEU A 5 16.14 -12.95 37.03
N PRO A 6 16.94 -13.65 36.18
CA PRO A 6 18.35 -13.31 36.07
C PRO A 6 18.49 -11.87 35.60
N SER A 7 19.46 -11.14 36.14
CA SER A 7 19.68 -9.74 35.80
C SER A 7 19.87 -9.60 34.30
N ALA A 8 19.36 -8.55 33.69
CA ALA A 8 19.47 -8.26 32.25
C ALA A 8 20.90 -8.32 31.70
N LEU A 9 21.89 -8.26 32.60
CA LEU A 9 23.34 -8.38 32.34
C LEU A 9 23.77 -9.82 32.04
N GLU A 10 23.12 -10.84 32.60
CA GLU A 10 23.54 -12.25 32.43
C GLU A 10 23.04 -12.85 31.11
N THR A 11 21.89 -12.41 30.59
CA THR A 11 21.37 -12.82 29.28
C THR A 11 22.03 -12.07 28.12
N LEU A 12 22.65 -10.93 28.36
CA LEU A 12 23.38 -10.11 27.39
C LEU A 12 24.88 -10.43 27.34
N GLY A 13 25.36 -11.32 28.23
CA GLY A 13 26.77 -11.49 28.53
C GLY A 13 27.66 -12.14 27.50
N ALA A 14 27.19 -12.52 26.32
CA ALA A 14 28.02 -13.33 25.44
C ALA A 14 28.46 -12.70 24.10
N SER A 15 28.04 -11.50 23.71
CA SER A 15 28.52 -10.92 22.44
C SER A 15 28.36 -9.42 22.27
N HIS A 16 28.67 -8.62 23.27
CA HIS A 16 28.89 -7.19 23.01
C HIS A 16 30.38 -6.97 22.83
N ASN A 17 30.85 -6.81 21.61
CA ASN A 17 32.09 -6.10 21.33
C ASN A 17 31.97 -4.75 22.03
N GLY A 18 32.64 -4.63 23.15
CA GLY A 18 32.58 -3.48 24.08
C GLY A 18 33.17 -2.20 23.48
N LYS A 19 32.47 -1.62 22.49
CA LYS A 19 32.70 -0.23 22.15
C LYS A 19 32.01 0.57 23.23
N SER A 20 32.78 1.18 24.13
CA SER A 20 32.31 2.18 25.11
C SER A 20 31.52 3.26 24.37
N VAL A 21 30.48 3.80 25.05
CA VAL A 21 29.76 4.98 24.55
C VAL A 21 30.81 6.08 24.31
N PRO A 22 30.86 6.66 23.11
CA PRO A 22 31.79 7.77 22.85
C PRO A 22 31.62 8.86 23.89
N GLU A 23 32.72 9.43 24.35
CA GLU A 23 32.75 10.46 25.43
C GLU A 23 31.76 11.59 25.18
N LYS A 24 31.63 12.02 23.89
CA LYS A 24 30.72 13.09 23.44
C LYS A 24 29.24 12.79 23.64
N PHE A 25 28.86 11.53 23.86
CA PHE A 25 27.48 11.11 24.05
C PHE A 25 27.15 10.69 25.48
N LYS A 26 28.12 10.72 26.37
CA LYS A 26 27.91 10.35 27.79
C LYS A 26 26.87 11.27 28.46
N GLY A 27 25.92 10.62 29.14
CA GLY A 27 24.89 11.32 29.91
C GLY A 27 23.71 11.81 29.10
N MET A 28 23.70 11.64 27.78
CA MET A 28 22.58 12.02 26.92
C MET A 28 21.51 10.91 26.88
N SER A 29 20.24 11.30 26.92
CA SER A 29 19.10 10.39 26.69
C SER A 29 19.02 9.98 25.21
N TYR A 30 18.29 8.89 24.93
CA TYR A 30 18.07 8.48 23.55
C TYR A 30 17.32 9.54 22.72
N HIS A 31 16.44 10.33 23.34
CA HIS A 31 15.74 11.43 22.67
C HIS A 31 16.71 12.58 22.32
N GLU A 32 17.58 12.97 23.25
CA GLU A 32 18.61 13.98 22.99
C GLU A 32 19.62 13.54 21.93
N LEU A 33 20.01 12.25 21.93
CA LEU A 33 20.92 11.71 20.93
C LEU A 33 20.28 11.70 19.53
N ASN A 34 19.00 11.31 19.41
CA ASN A 34 18.30 11.36 18.14
C ASN A 34 18.19 12.78 17.59
N ALA A 35 17.95 13.77 18.47
CA ALA A 35 17.86 15.17 18.10
C ALA A 35 19.16 15.76 17.52
N LEU A 36 20.31 15.14 17.81
CA LEU A 36 21.61 15.55 17.22
C LEU A 36 21.67 15.37 15.69
N LEU A 37 20.81 14.54 15.10
CA LEU A 37 20.69 14.43 13.63
C LEU A 37 20.32 15.76 12.97
N ASN A 38 19.62 16.64 13.66
CA ASN A 38 19.22 17.95 13.15
C ASN A 38 20.28 19.05 13.38
N LEU A 39 21.42 18.68 13.93
CA LEU A 39 22.51 19.58 14.23
C LEU A 39 23.79 19.10 13.55
N TYR A 40 24.52 20.04 12.95
CA TYR A 40 25.87 19.77 12.45
C TYR A 40 26.88 19.80 13.61
N ASP A 41 27.89 18.95 13.50
CA ASP A 41 29.02 18.99 14.43
C ASP A 41 29.96 20.19 14.14
N GLU A 42 31.04 20.31 14.90
CA GLU A 42 32.05 21.38 14.76
C GLU A 42 32.70 21.43 13.36
N ASN A 43 32.65 20.30 12.63
CA ASN A 43 33.20 20.18 11.29
C ASN A 43 32.13 20.35 10.19
N GLY A 44 30.90 20.71 10.56
CA GLY A 44 29.77 20.85 9.63
C GLY A 44 29.20 19.52 9.12
N GLN A 45 29.40 18.42 9.86
CA GLN A 45 28.94 17.08 9.47
C GLN A 45 27.70 16.64 10.25
N ILE A 46 26.87 15.84 9.59
CA ILE A 46 25.69 15.20 10.21
C ILE A 46 26.16 14.09 11.14
N GLN A 47 25.56 14.02 12.34
CA GLN A 47 25.97 13.13 13.42
C GLN A 47 25.22 11.79 13.39
N PHE A 48 25.40 10.97 12.34
CA PHE A 48 24.72 9.68 12.19
C PHE A 48 24.95 8.70 13.34
N ASP A 49 26.12 8.71 13.95
CA ASP A 49 26.45 7.83 15.08
C ASP A 49 25.59 8.09 16.32
N ALA A 50 25.09 9.32 16.47
CA ALA A 50 24.19 9.68 17.55
C ALA A 50 22.86 8.92 17.47
N ASP A 51 22.31 8.74 16.28
CA ASP A 51 21.07 7.98 16.08
C ASP A 51 21.25 6.48 16.39
N ARG A 52 22.35 5.89 15.97
CA ARG A 52 22.68 4.49 16.31
C ARG A 52 22.80 4.31 17.83
N GLN A 53 23.43 5.26 18.48
CA GLN A 53 23.54 5.24 19.94
C GLN A 53 22.17 5.46 20.62
N ALA A 54 21.30 6.29 20.03
CA ALA A 54 19.92 6.47 20.50
C ALA A 54 19.13 5.16 20.43
N ALA A 55 19.20 4.44 19.31
CA ALA A 55 18.56 3.14 19.16
C ALA A 55 19.04 2.13 20.21
N ARG A 56 20.36 2.07 20.44
CA ARG A 56 20.95 1.20 21.46
C ARG A 56 20.49 1.55 22.87
N GLN A 57 20.52 2.81 23.24
CA GLN A 57 20.08 3.26 24.57
C GLN A 57 18.59 3.04 24.80
N TYR A 58 17.77 3.30 23.79
CA TYR A 58 16.32 3.02 23.85
C TYR A 58 16.06 1.55 24.18
N PHE A 59 16.74 0.65 23.50
CA PHE A 59 16.63 -0.79 23.76
C PHE A 59 17.08 -1.14 25.20
N LEU A 60 18.25 -0.69 25.60
CA LEU A 60 18.80 -1.04 26.91
C LEU A 60 18.06 -0.41 28.09
N GLN A 61 17.70 0.85 27.99
CA GLN A 61 17.11 1.61 29.11
C GLN A 61 15.58 1.50 29.17
N HIS A 62 14.90 1.43 28.02
CA HIS A 62 13.45 1.39 27.97
C HIS A 62 12.91 0.00 27.69
N VAL A 63 13.30 -0.61 26.58
CA VAL A 63 12.72 -1.89 26.17
C VAL A 63 13.04 -3.01 27.15
N ASN A 64 14.31 -3.21 27.49
CA ASN A 64 14.69 -4.27 28.42
C ASN A 64 14.07 -4.10 29.81
N ASN A 65 14.01 -2.87 30.32
CA ASN A 65 13.43 -2.61 31.64
C ASN A 65 11.92 -2.83 31.71
N ASN A 66 11.25 -2.81 30.56
CA ASN A 66 9.81 -3.02 30.44
C ASN A 66 9.45 -4.35 29.76
N THR A 67 10.39 -5.26 29.56
CA THR A 67 10.13 -6.56 28.97
C THR A 67 9.83 -7.60 30.05
N VAL A 68 8.83 -8.43 29.81
CA VAL A 68 8.58 -9.64 30.61
C VAL A 68 9.48 -10.75 30.11
N PHE A 69 10.29 -11.32 31.01
CA PHE A 69 11.21 -12.42 30.67
C PHE A 69 10.63 -13.76 31.18
N PHE A 70 10.92 -14.81 30.44
CA PHE A 70 10.52 -16.17 30.73
C PHE A 70 11.78 -17.04 30.85
N HIS A 71 11.69 -18.13 31.58
CA HIS A 71 12.80 -19.06 31.77
C HIS A 71 13.22 -19.69 30.42
N ASP A 72 12.25 -20.15 29.65
CA ASP A 72 12.48 -20.70 28.34
C ASP A 72 11.29 -20.41 27.39
N LEU A 73 11.42 -20.84 26.12
CA LEU A 73 10.42 -20.60 25.11
C LEU A 73 9.11 -21.37 25.37
N GLU A 74 9.18 -22.56 25.95
CA GLU A 74 8.01 -23.39 26.23
C GLU A 74 7.13 -22.70 27.26
N GLU A 75 7.73 -22.30 28.39
CA GLU A 75 7.03 -21.54 29.44
C GLU A 75 6.40 -20.26 28.86
N LYS A 76 7.15 -19.55 28.01
CA LYS A 76 6.65 -18.32 27.37
C LYS A 76 5.42 -18.58 26.50
N ILE A 77 5.47 -19.57 25.61
CA ILE A 77 4.35 -19.88 24.71
C ILE A 77 3.14 -20.35 25.49
N GLU A 78 3.33 -21.27 26.47
CA GLU A 78 2.24 -21.73 27.34
C GLU A 78 1.58 -20.57 28.07
N TYR A 79 2.37 -19.69 28.69
CA TYR A 79 1.85 -18.50 29.38
C TYR A 79 1.06 -17.59 28.45
N LEU A 80 1.57 -17.32 27.24
CA LEU A 80 0.91 -16.42 26.29
C LEU A 80 -0.37 -17.01 25.71
N ILE A 81 -0.46 -18.33 25.57
CA ILE A 81 -1.70 -19.02 25.18
C ILE A 81 -2.72 -18.99 26.32
N GLU A 82 -2.33 -19.40 27.51
CA GLU A 82 -3.22 -19.46 28.68
C GLU A 82 -3.81 -18.09 29.05
N ASN A 83 -3.03 -17.03 28.88
CA ASN A 83 -3.45 -15.66 29.18
C ASN A 83 -4.07 -14.92 27.98
N GLN A 84 -4.47 -15.63 26.92
CA GLN A 84 -5.19 -15.09 25.76
C GLN A 84 -4.42 -14.07 24.91
N TYR A 85 -3.09 -14.16 24.90
CA TYR A 85 -2.23 -13.33 24.05
C TYR A 85 -1.98 -13.95 22.68
N TYR A 86 -1.73 -15.26 22.62
CA TYR A 86 -1.49 -16.00 21.38
C TYR A 86 -2.64 -16.93 20.99
N GLU A 87 -2.84 -17.14 19.70
CA GLU A 87 -3.74 -18.14 19.15
C GLU A 87 -3.13 -19.54 19.31
N PRO A 88 -3.77 -20.48 20.03
CA PRO A 88 -3.19 -21.80 20.23
C PRO A 88 -3.14 -22.65 18.95
N GLU A 89 -4.10 -22.46 18.04
CA GLU A 89 -4.33 -23.31 16.87
C GLU A 89 -3.13 -23.33 15.90
N LEU A 90 -2.38 -22.24 15.83
CA LEU A 90 -1.22 -22.19 14.95
C LEU A 90 -0.07 -23.09 15.40
N PHE A 91 0.08 -23.28 16.75
CA PHE A 91 1.15 -24.12 17.30
C PHE A 91 0.86 -25.62 17.13
N ASP A 92 -0.40 -26.01 17.06
CA ASP A 92 -0.82 -27.40 16.88
C ASP A 92 -0.40 -27.99 15.53
N LYS A 93 -0.08 -27.14 14.57
CA LYS A 93 0.37 -27.52 13.22
C LYS A 93 1.85 -27.92 13.15
N TYR A 94 2.61 -27.72 14.23
CA TYR A 94 4.05 -27.92 14.26
C TYR A 94 4.49 -28.79 15.44
N ASN A 95 5.58 -29.52 15.24
CA ASN A 95 6.30 -30.11 16.35
C ASN A 95 6.99 -29.01 17.17
N PHE A 96 6.93 -29.09 18.49
CA PHE A 96 7.52 -28.07 19.36
C PHE A 96 9.03 -27.90 19.15
N GLN A 97 9.74 -29.01 18.87
CA GLN A 97 11.18 -28.93 18.59
C GLN A 97 11.47 -28.09 17.34
N PHE A 98 10.62 -28.18 16.31
CA PHE A 98 10.72 -27.31 15.14
C PHE A 98 10.51 -25.85 15.52
N ILE A 99 9.49 -25.53 16.31
CA ILE A 99 9.22 -24.17 16.79
C ILE A 99 10.44 -23.62 17.54
N LYS A 100 11.01 -24.40 18.43
CA LYS A 100 12.24 -24.05 19.18
C LYS A 100 13.40 -23.74 18.24
N ASN A 101 13.60 -24.57 17.22
CA ASN A 101 14.66 -24.36 16.23
C ASN A 101 14.44 -23.12 15.37
N LEU A 102 13.16 -22.81 15.04
CA LEU A 102 12.81 -21.63 14.27
C LEU A 102 13.14 -20.32 15.04
N PHE A 103 12.79 -20.27 16.32
CA PHE A 103 13.16 -19.13 17.17
C PHE A 103 14.68 -19.00 17.31
N LYS A 104 15.39 -20.11 17.48
CA LYS A 104 16.87 -20.09 17.51
C LYS A 104 17.45 -19.52 16.22
N ARG A 105 16.87 -19.91 15.06
CA ARG A 105 17.28 -19.41 13.74
C ARG A 105 17.12 -17.88 13.65
N ALA A 106 15.99 -17.35 14.09
CA ALA A 106 15.74 -15.91 14.08
C ALA A 106 16.71 -15.15 15.01
N TYR A 107 16.88 -15.63 16.23
CA TYR A 107 17.78 -15.00 17.21
C TYR A 107 19.27 -15.11 16.84
N ALA A 108 19.67 -16.15 16.10
CA ALA A 108 21.05 -16.31 15.63
C ALA A 108 21.53 -15.18 14.70
N VAL A 109 20.60 -14.52 14.01
CA VAL A 109 20.89 -13.36 13.15
C VAL A 109 21.37 -12.14 13.94
N LYS A 110 21.07 -12.06 15.24
CA LYS A 110 21.41 -10.94 16.11
C LYS A 110 20.89 -9.62 15.56
N PHE A 111 19.62 -9.58 15.18
CA PHE A 111 18.97 -8.43 14.58
C PHE A 111 19.14 -7.15 15.39
N ARG A 112 19.36 -6.03 14.71
CA ARG A 112 19.41 -4.69 15.29
C ARG A 112 18.67 -3.72 14.39
N PHE A 113 17.85 -2.87 14.98
CA PHE A 113 17.21 -1.79 14.23
C PHE A 113 18.26 -0.78 13.76
N PRO A 114 18.26 -0.41 12.47
CA PRO A 114 19.26 0.52 11.94
C PRO A 114 19.06 1.95 12.46
N THR A 115 17.85 2.31 12.93
CA THR A 115 17.51 3.66 13.40
C THR A 115 16.76 3.63 14.72
N PHE A 116 16.82 4.73 15.46
CA PHE A 116 16.00 4.93 16.66
C PHE A 116 14.51 4.87 16.34
N LEU A 117 14.06 5.60 15.29
CA LEU A 117 12.64 5.62 14.92
C LEU A 117 12.11 4.23 14.56
N GLY A 118 12.89 3.41 13.87
CA GLY A 118 12.52 2.03 13.56
C GLY A 118 12.27 1.19 14.81
N ALA A 119 13.17 1.26 15.77
CA ALA A 119 13.02 0.58 17.06
C ALA A 119 11.81 1.11 17.84
N PHE A 120 11.67 2.42 17.93
CA PHE A 120 10.56 3.07 18.61
C PHE A 120 9.20 2.68 18.01
N LYS A 121 9.06 2.73 16.69
CA LYS A 121 7.85 2.32 15.97
C LYS A 121 7.49 0.85 16.22
N PHE A 122 8.47 -0.04 16.16
CA PHE A 122 8.23 -1.46 16.41
C PHE A 122 7.69 -1.70 17.82
N TYR A 123 8.35 -1.20 18.84
CA TYR A 123 7.96 -1.45 20.22
C TYR A 123 6.69 -0.72 20.64
N THR A 124 6.42 0.47 20.11
CA THR A 124 5.18 1.19 20.43
C THR A 124 3.95 0.68 19.69
N SER A 125 4.09 0.18 18.45
CA SER A 125 2.95 -0.11 17.57
C SER A 125 2.79 -1.58 17.19
N TYR A 126 3.84 -2.40 17.16
CA TYR A 126 3.80 -3.77 16.62
C TYR A 126 4.04 -4.87 17.66
N ALA A 127 4.98 -4.67 18.57
CA ALA A 127 5.29 -5.67 19.57
C ALA A 127 4.09 -5.98 20.45
N LEU A 128 3.88 -7.26 20.74
CA LEU A 128 2.86 -7.68 21.71
C LEU A 128 3.22 -7.10 23.08
N LYS A 129 2.21 -6.52 23.74
CA LYS A 129 2.31 -5.96 25.08
C LYS A 129 1.29 -6.60 26.01
N THR A 130 1.54 -6.46 27.31
CA THR A 130 0.50 -6.76 28.32
C THR A 130 -0.74 -5.91 28.06
N PHE A 131 -1.92 -6.39 28.45
CA PHE A 131 -3.20 -5.71 28.17
C PHE A 131 -3.29 -4.30 28.75
N ASP A 132 -2.52 -4.01 29.79
CA ASP A 132 -2.39 -2.64 30.32
C ASP A 132 -1.42 -1.76 29.49
N GLY A 133 -0.78 -2.33 28.48
CA GLY A 133 0.15 -1.63 27.60
C GLY A 133 1.50 -1.26 28.20
N GLN A 134 1.81 -1.72 29.42
CA GLN A 134 2.99 -1.26 30.19
C GLN A 134 4.25 -2.08 29.90
N ARG A 135 4.12 -3.35 29.51
CA ARG A 135 5.25 -4.25 29.39
C ARG A 135 5.24 -4.98 28.05
N TYR A 136 6.44 -5.22 27.48
CA TYR A 136 6.63 -5.94 26.21
C TYR A 136 6.69 -7.44 26.46
N LEU A 137 5.97 -8.19 25.62
CA LEU A 137 5.95 -9.65 25.62
C LEU A 137 6.69 -10.23 24.40
N GLU A 138 7.02 -9.41 23.42
CA GLU A 138 7.72 -9.81 22.20
C GLU A 138 8.88 -8.88 21.90
N ARG A 139 9.92 -9.48 21.29
CA ARG A 139 10.96 -8.78 20.53
C ARG A 139 10.67 -8.92 19.04
N PHE A 140 11.45 -8.25 18.20
CA PHE A 140 11.31 -8.32 16.74
C PHE A 140 11.38 -9.77 16.22
N GLU A 141 12.35 -10.54 16.70
CA GLU A 141 12.53 -11.95 16.33
C GLU A 141 11.30 -12.80 16.68
N ASP A 142 10.67 -12.55 17.83
CA ASP A 142 9.44 -13.24 18.24
C ASP A 142 8.31 -12.92 17.28
N ARG A 143 8.13 -11.63 16.93
CA ARG A 143 7.10 -11.20 15.99
C ARG A 143 7.29 -11.84 14.62
N VAL A 144 8.52 -11.88 14.12
CA VAL A 144 8.88 -12.53 12.86
C VAL A 144 8.51 -14.02 12.87
N CYS A 145 8.87 -14.75 13.94
CA CYS A 145 8.53 -16.16 14.07
C CYS A 145 7.03 -16.42 14.12
N MET A 146 6.27 -15.57 14.82
CA MET A 146 4.82 -15.71 14.88
C MET A 146 4.16 -15.49 13.52
N VAL A 147 4.60 -14.50 12.77
CA VAL A 147 4.17 -14.27 11.38
C VAL A 147 4.47 -15.50 10.51
N ALA A 148 5.68 -16.02 10.59
CA ALA A 148 6.09 -17.17 9.79
C ALA A 148 5.30 -18.43 10.12
N LEU A 149 5.10 -18.73 11.39
CA LEU A 149 4.32 -19.89 11.84
C LEU A 149 2.87 -19.81 11.35
N LEU A 150 2.24 -18.64 11.44
CA LEU A 150 0.88 -18.47 10.96
C LEU A 150 0.80 -18.65 9.44
N LEU A 151 1.65 -17.95 8.68
CA LEU A 151 1.57 -17.93 7.22
C LEU A 151 2.03 -19.24 6.56
N ALA A 152 2.89 -19.99 7.20
CA ALA A 152 3.37 -21.27 6.66
C ALA A 152 2.37 -22.43 6.85
N GLU A 153 1.37 -22.29 7.72
CA GLU A 153 0.30 -23.27 7.93
C GLU A 153 0.77 -24.71 8.12
N GLY A 154 1.82 -24.92 8.90
CA GLY A 154 2.40 -26.24 9.16
C GLY A 154 3.50 -26.67 8.19
N ASN A 155 3.75 -25.92 7.14
CA ASN A 155 4.88 -26.17 6.23
C ASN A 155 6.18 -25.65 6.84
N GLU A 156 6.97 -26.54 7.41
CA GLU A 156 8.20 -26.20 8.13
C GLU A 156 9.22 -25.47 7.25
N LYS A 157 9.42 -25.93 6.01
CA LYS A 157 10.37 -25.29 5.08
C LYS A 157 9.93 -23.86 4.73
N LEU A 158 8.65 -23.66 4.48
CA LEU A 158 8.11 -22.32 4.20
C LEU A 158 8.25 -21.41 5.43
N ALA A 159 8.03 -21.91 6.64
CA ALA A 159 8.22 -21.14 7.87
C ALA A 159 9.68 -20.65 8.01
N GLU A 160 10.66 -21.51 7.75
CA GLU A 160 12.09 -21.14 7.73
C GLU A 160 12.38 -20.08 6.67
N ASP A 161 11.86 -20.25 5.46
CA ASP A 161 12.05 -19.30 4.36
C ASP A 161 11.45 -17.94 4.69
N ILE A 162 10.24 -17.89 5.26
CA ILE A 162 9.58 -16.64 5.68
C ILE A 162 10.41 -15.94 6.77
N VAL A 163 10.89 -16.67 7.77
CA VAL A 163 11.77 -16.09 8.81
C VAL A 163 13.00 -15.48 8.16
N ASP A 164 13.66 -16.19 7.27
CA ASP A 164 14.90 -15.71 6.62
C ASP A 164 14.65 -14.41 5.83
N GLU A 165 13.55 -14.36 5.08
CA GLU A 165 13.22 -13.19 4.26
C GLU A 165 12.82 -11.96 5.11
N ILE A 166 12.07 -12.15 6.19
CA ILE A 166 11.66 -11.04 7.05
C ILE A 166 12.80 -10.58 7.96
N ILE A 167 13.52 -11.50 8.60
CA ILE A 167 14.59 -11.13 9.54
C ILE A 167 15.77 -10.45 8.85
N SER A 168 16.04 -10.82 7.60
CA SER A 168 17.05 -10.14 6.78
C SER A 168 16.61 -8.78 6.27
N GLY A 169 15.32 -8.46 6.37
CA GLY A 169 14.71 -7.23 5.86
C GLY A 169 14.35 -7.24 4.38
N ARG A 170 14.60 -8.34 3.65
CA ARG A 170 14.26 -8.44 2.23
C ARG A 170 12.76 -8.35 1.96
N PHE A 171 11.96 -8.97 2.82
CA PHE A 171 10.50 -8.92 2.76
C PHE A 171 9.92 -8.36 4.05
N GLN A 172 9.00 -7.40 3.93
CA GLN A 172 8.27 -6.83 5.04
C GLN A 172 6.76 -6.94 4.78
N PRO A 173 6.02 -7.75 5.57
CA PRO A 173 4.56 -7.76 5.51
C PRO A 173 3.97 -6.38 5.83
N ALA A 174 2.82 -6.09 5.26
CA ALA A 174 2.09 -4.86 5.59
C ALA A 174 1.71 -4.78 7.07
N THR A 175 1.44 -3.58 7.52
CA THR A 175 1.11 -3.30 8.94
C THR A 175 0.07 -4.26 9.53
N PRO A 176 -1.10 -4.50 8.90
CA PRO A 176 -2.10 -5.40 9.51
C PRO A 176 -1.59 -6.82 9.71
N THR A 177 -0.91 -7.39 8.74
CA THR A 177 -0.36 -8.75 8.85
C THR A 177 0.72 -8.81 9.93
N PHE A 178 1.68 -7.89 9.89
CA PHE A 178 2.81 -7.89 10.82
C PHE A 178 2.39 -7.59 12.25
N LEU A 179 1.38 -6.73 12.42
CA LEU A 179 0.82 -6.39 13.72
C LEU A 179 0.00 -7.54 14.33
N ASN A 180 -0.84 -8.18 13.53
CA ASN A 180 -1.92 -9.04 14.03
C ASN A 180 -1.62 -10.55 14.01
N ALA A 181 -0.69 -11.02 13.19
CA ALA A 181 -0.45 -12.44 12.99
C ALA A 181 -0.16 -13.18 14.31
N GLY A 182 -0.93 -14.22 14.60
CA GLY A 182 -0.76 -15.08 15.75
C GLY A 182 -1.25 -14.51 17.09
N LYS A 183 -1.68 -13.26 17.15
CA LYS A 183 -2.26 -12.65 18.36
C LYS A 183 -3.72 -13.08 18.52
N LYS A 184 -4.13 -13.42 19.73
CA LYS A 184 -5.52 -13.83 20.01
C LYS A 184 -6.49 -12.65 19.91
N GLN A 185 -6.13 -11.52 20.49
CA GLN A 185 -6.89 -10.27 20.39
C GLN A 185 -6.32 -9.46 19.23
N ARG A 186 -6.98 -9.51 18.08
CA ARG A 186 -6.44 -8.90 16.86
C ARG A 186 -7.51 -8.40 15.90
N GLY A 187 -7.08 -7.48 15.01
CA GLY A 187 -7.81 -7.12 13.81
C GLY A 187 -7.60 -8.11 12.66
N GLU A 188 -7.99 -7.71 11.46
CA GLU A 188 -7.82 -8.50 10.25
C GLU A 188 -6.36 -8.47 9.78
N LEU A 189 -5.97 -9.49 9.01
CA LEU A 189 -4.64 -9.57 8.39
C LEU A 189 -4.56 -8.78 7.08
N VAL A 190 -5.70 -8.46 6.48
CA VAL A 190 -5.85 -7.79 5.18
C VAL A 190 -5.78 -6.28 5.33
N SER A 191 -5.17 -5.62 4.36
CA SER A 191 -4.89 -4.17 4.39
C SER A 191 -6.00 -3.31 3.81
N CYS A 192 -6.61 -3.71 2.70
CA CYS A 192 -7.47 -2.85 1.89
C CYS A 192 -8.73 -3.58 1.43
N PHE A 193 -9.85 -2.84 1.45
CA PHE A 193 -11.14 -3.30 0.95
C PHE A 193 -11.72 -2.25 -0.01
N LEU A 194 -12.24 -2.71 -1.14
CA LEU A 194 -12.88 -1.87 -2.13
C LEU A 194 -14.27 -2.44 -2.45
N LEU A 195 -15.28 -1.60 -2.35
CA LEU A 195 -16.66 -1.97 -2.59
C LEU A 195 -17.31 -1.02 -3.58
N ARG A 196 -18.13 -1.58 -4.43
CA ARG A 196 -19.01 -0.80 -5.29
C ARG A 196 -20.36 -0.59 -4.61
N MET A 197 -20.98 0.55 -4.88
CA MET A 197 -22.30 0.92 -4.39
C MET A 197 -23.24 1.09 -5.58
N GLU A 198 -24.40 0.45 -5.53
CA GLU A 198 -25.39 0.52 -6.60
C GLU A 198 -26.54 1.48 -6.22
N ASP A 199 -27.31 1.91 -7.21
CA ASP A 199 -28.31 2.98 -7.07
C ASP A 199 -29.64 2.49 -6.49
N ASN A 200 -29.60 1.99 -5.26
CA ASN A 200 -30.79 1.65 -4.50
C ASN A 200 -30.51 1.77 -2.99
N MET A 201 -31.56 1.96 -2.21
CA MET A 201 -31.45 2.21 -0.77
C MET A 201 -30.85 1.00 -0.01
N GLU A 202 -31.11 -0.21 -0.50
CA GLU A 202 -30.61 -1.46 0.09
C GLU A 202 -29.08 -1.56 -0.08
N SER A 203 -28.56 -1.24 -1.28
CA SER A 203 -27.12 -1.17 -1.53
C SER A 203 -26.44 -0.08 -0.70
N ILE A 204 -27.04 1.11 -0.61
CA ILE A 204 -26.51 2.21 0.22
C ILE A 204 -26.48 1.79 1.69
N GLY A 205 -27.57 1.27 2.22
CA GLY A 205 -27.66 0.82 3.61
C GLY A 205 -26.68 -0.31 3.93
N ARG A 206 -26.57 -1.28 3.05
CA ARG A 206 -25.59 -2.37 3.19
C ARG A 206 -24.15 -1.86 3.13
N SER A 207 -23.86 -0.90 2.29
CA SER A 207 -22.54 -0.27 2.19
C SER A 207 -22.14 0.44 3.48
N ILE A 208 -23.06 1.17 4.13
CA ILE A 208 -22.80 1.79 5.44
C ILE A 208 -22.49 0.72 6.49
N ASN A 209 -23.27 -0.37 6.54
CA ASN A 209 -22.98 -1.48 7.44
C ASN A 209 -21.61 -2.12 7.15
N SER A 210 -21.28 -2.34 5.88
CA SER A 210 -19.98 -2.88 5.49
C SER A 210 -18.83 -1.97 5.89
N ALA A 211 -18.99 -0.66 5.75
CA ALA A 211 -18.02 0.33 6.21
C ALA A 211 -17.73 0.18 7.71
N LEU A 212 -18.78 0.07 8.53
CA LEU A 212 -18.65 -0.14 9.99
C LEU A 212 -17.93 -1.45 10.31
N GLN A 213 -18.31 -2.55 9.67
CA GLN A 213 -17.75 -3.88 9.95
C GLN A 213 -16.28 -3.98 9.54
N LEU A 214 -15.92 -3.47 8.37
CA LEU A 214 -14.54 -3.51 7.86
C LEU A 214 -13.62 -2.55 8.61
N SER A 215 -14.10 -1.34 8.89
CA SER A 215 -13.35 -0.35 9.66
C SER A 215 -13.04 -0.84 11.09
N LYS A 216 -14.02 -1.44 11.74
CA LYS A 216 -13.83 -2.08 13.06
C LYS A 216 -12.68 -3.11 13.05
N ARG A 217 -12.51 -3.84 11.95
CA ARG A 217 -11.48 -4.88 11.82
C ARG A 217 -10.10 -4.36 11.38
N GLY A 218 -10.03 -3.11 10.96
CA GLY A 218 -8.74 -2.49 10.76
C GLY A 218 -8.36 -2.18 9.34
N GLY A 219 -9.20 -2.47 8.38
CA GLY A 219 -8.93 -2.19 6.97
C GLY A 219 -9.25 -0.77 6.56
N GLY A 220 -8.48 -0.22 5.63
CA GLY A 220 -8.89 0.95 4.85
C GLY A 220 -9.96 0.54 3.84
N VAL A 221 -11.03 1.34 3.72
CA VAL A 221 -12.18 0.99 2.89
C VAL A 221 -12.43 2.07 1.84
N ALA A 222 -12.62 1.67 0.59
CA ALA A 222 -12.98 2.57 -0.49
C ALA A 222 -14.32 2.16 -1.12
N PHE A 223 -15.12 3.15 -1.50
CA PHE A 223 -16.39 2.97 -2.20
C PHE A 223 -16.41 3.69 -3.54
N ALA A 224 -16.93 3.04 -4.58
CA ALA A 224 -17.28 3.67 -5.84
C ALA A 224 -18.71 4.20 -5.77
N LEU A 225 -18.87 5.51 -5.94
CA LEU A 225 -20.18 6.19 -5.90
C LEU A 225 -20.74 6.48 -7.30
N THR A 226 -20.03 6.13 -8.33
CA THR A 226 -20.33 6.46 -9.74
C THR A 226 -21.75 6.07 -10.16
N ASN A 227 -22.30 4.98 -9.62
CA ASN A 227 -23.61 4.46 -10.02
C ASN A 227 -24.79 5.13 -9.31
N LEU A 228 -24.53 5.96 -8.28
CA LEU A 228 -25.58 6.72 -7.60
C LEU A 228 -26.11 7.83 -8.50
N ARG A 229 -27.43 7.97 -8.56
CA ARG A 229 -28.04 9.07 -9.33
C ARG A 229 -27.68 10.44 -8.73
N GLU A 230 -27.59 11.42 -9.60
CA GLU A 230 -27.24 12.79 -9.26
C GLU A 230 -28.32 13.50 -8.45
N SER A 231 -27.93 14.60 -7.78
CA SER A 231 -28.85 15.51 -7.11
C SER A 231 -29.87 16.06 -8.11
N GLY A 232 -31.14 16.09 -7.72
CA GLY A 232 -32.24 16.53 -8.55
C GLY A 232 -32.81 15.47 -9.49
N ALA A 233 -32.18 14.29 -9.60
CA ALA A 233 -32.72 13.22 -10.43
C ALA A 233 -34.09 12.73 -9.92
N PRO A 234 -34.95 12.23 -10.80
CA PRO A 234 -36.26 11.72 -10.39
C PRO A 234 -36.14 10.42 -9.60
N ILE A 235 -37.05 10.24 -8.63
CA ILE A 235 -37.27 8.97 -7.93
C ILE A 235 -38.73 8.58 -8.15
N LYS A 236 -38.99 7.38 -8.64
CA LYS A 236 -40.35 6.90 -8.98
C LYS A 236 -41.14 7.89 -9.87
N LYS A 237 -40.43 8.50 -10.83
CA LYS A 237 -40.96 9.51 -11.77
C LYS A 237 -41.31 10.85 -11.13
N ILE A 238 -40.97 11.08 -9.85
CA ILE A 238 -41.14 12.38 -9.21
C ILE A 238 -39.84 13.13 -9.34
N GLU A 239 -39.89 14.29 -10.01
CA GLU A 239 -38.72 15.13 -10.26
C GLU A 239 -38.12 15.74 -8.98
N ASN A 240 -36.82 16.05 -9.03
CA ASN A 240 -36.10 16.74 -7.96
C ASN A 240 -36.09 16.00 -6.59
N GLN A 241 -36.14 14.68 -6.58
CA GLN A 241 -36.21 13.89 -5.34
C GLN A 241 -34.86 13.40 -4.85
N SER A 242 -33.90 13.16 -5.75
CA SER A 242 -32.58 12.66 -5.35
C SER A 242 -31.75 13.76 -4.68
N SER A 243 -31.06 13.40 -3.60
CA SER A 243 -30.11 14.28 -2.91
C SER A 243 -28.68 14.17 -3.44
N GLY A 244 -28.43 13.23 -4.35
CA GLY A 244 -27.11 13.02 -4.96
C GLY A 244 -26.10 12.30 -4.05
N VAL A 245 -24.80 12.43 -4.35
CA VAL A 245 -23.74 11.68 -3.68
C VAL A 245 -23.27 12.30 -2.36
N ILE A 246 -23.42 13.61 -2.15
CA ILE A 246 -22.84 14.29 -0.99
C ILE A 246 -23.39 13.77 0.34
N PRO A 247 -24.72 13.61 0.54
CA PRO A 247 -25.23 13.05 1.78
C PRO A 247 -24.74 11.63 2.08
N VAL A 248 -24.54 10.80 1.06
CA VAL A 248 -23.96 9.46 1.20
C VAL A 248 -22.51 9.55 1.67
N MET A 249 -21.73 10.48 1.14
CA MET A 249 -20.37 10.74 1.60
C MET A 249 -20.33 11.12 3.08
N LYS A 250 -21.25 11.95 3.54
CA LYS A 250 -21.35 12.32 4.96
C LYS A 250 -21.64 11.11 5.85
N LEU A 251 -22.56 10.23 5.43
CA LEU A 251 -22.87 9.00 6.17
C LEU A 251 -21.65 8.08 6.26
N LEU A 252 -20.87 7.96 5.17
CA LEU A 252 -19.64 7.16 5.17
C LEU A 252 -18.57 7.78 6.07
N GLU A 253 -18.38 9.10 6.02
CA GLU A 253 -17.42 9.80 6.88
C GLU A 253 -17.72 9.57 8.35
N ASP A 254 -18.99 9.69 8.76
CA ASP A 254 -19.42 9.46 10.13
C ASP A 254 -19.27 7.99 10.53
N ALA A 255 -19.57 7.05 9.62
CA ALA A 255 -19.36 5.62 9.86
C ALA A 255 -17.90 5.29 10.15
N PHE A 256 -16.97 5.81 9.36
CA PHE A 256 -15.54 5.62 9.58
C PHE A 256 -15.03 6.32 10.85
N SER A 257 -15.55 7.49 11.14
CA SER A 257 -15.23 8.21 12.38
C SER A 257 -15.66 7.45 13.63
N TYR A 258 -16.81 6.79 13.57
CA TYR A 258 -17.35 6.00 14.68
C TYR A 258 -16.60 4.68 14.88
N ALA A 259 -16.38 3.93 13.81
CA ALA A 259 -15.80 2.58 13.87
C ALA A 259 -14.26 2.62 13.74
N ASN A 260 -13.59 3.04 14.80
CA ASN A 260 -12.14 2.93 14.87
C ASN A 260 -11.71 1.55 15.42
N GLN A 261 -10.46 1.17 15.13
CA GLN A 261 -9.92 -0.16 15.43
C GLN A 261 -9.48 -0.29 16.88
N LEU A 262 -10.39 -0.60 17.80
CA LEU A 262 -10.06 -0.85 19.21
C LEU A 262 -9.10 0.21 19.81
N GLY A 263 -9.15 1.45 19.31
CA GLY A 263 -8.26 2.53 19.72
C GLY A 263 -6.83 2.49 19.13
N ALA A 264 -6.49 1.44 18.37
CA ALA A 264 -5.15 1.30 17.81
C ALA A 264 -4.95 2.09 16.50
N ARG A 265 -6.04 2.37 15.77
CA ARG A 265 -6.00 3.04 14.47
C ARG A 265 -7.34 3.72 14.19
N GLN A 266 -7.33 4.95 13.67
CA GLN A 266 -8.56 5.61 13.25
C GLN A 266 -9.11 4.97 11.98
N GLY A 267 -10.44 4.89 11.86
CA GLY A 267 -11.09 4.43 10.64
C GLY A 267 -10.79 5.38 9.49
N ALA A 268 -10.45 4.83 8.32
CA ALA A 268 -10.13 5.59 7.13
C ALA A 268 -10.92 5.09 5.92
N GLY A 269 -11.42 6.02 5.12
CA GLY A 269 -12.19 5.73 3.93
C GLY A 269 -11.83 6.61 2.75
N ALA A 270 -12.13 6.11 1.55
CA ALA A 270 -12.05 6.85 0.30
C ALA A 270 -13.33 6.66 -0.50
N VAL A 271 -13.65 7.65 -1.31
CA VAL A 271 -14.76 7.58 -2.26
C VAL A 271 -14.27 7.98 -3.64
N TYR A 272 -14.71 7.24 -4.66
CA TYR A 272 -14.37 7.46 -6.06
C TYR A 272 -15.61 7.86 -6.85
N LEU A 273 -15.48 8.86 -7.69
CA LEU A 273 -16.53 9.30 -8.58
C LEU A 273 -15.98 9.48 -10.00
N HIS A 274 -16.76 9.06 -11.00
CA HIS A 274 -16.39 9.25 -12.40
C HIS A 274 -16.44 10.72 -12.80
N ALA A 275 -15.49 11.17 -13.61
CA ALA A 275 -15.40 12.56 -14.08
C ALA A 275 -16.67 13.03 -14.82
N HIS A 276 -17.40 12.14 -15.47
CA HIS A 276 -18.61 12.43 -16.22
C HIS A 276 -19.92 12.23 -15.43
N HIS A 277 -19.80 12.09 -14.09
CA HIS A 277 -20.97 12.11 -13.21
C HIS A 277 -21.48 13.56 -13.02
N PRO A 278 -22.81 13.80 -13.04
CA PRO A 278 -23.34 15.15 -12.90
C PRO A 278 -23.00 15.87 -11.60
N ASP A 279 -22.75 15.16 -10.50
CA ASP A 279 -22.36 15.73 -9.21
C ASP A 279 -20.85 15.98 -9.08
N ILE A 280 -20.05 15.88 -10.14
CA ILE A 280 -18.59 15.94 -10.03
C ILE A 280 -18.08 17.24 -9.39
N TYR A 281 -18.63 18.39 -9.73
CA TYR A 281 -18.23 19.66 -9.11
C TYR A 281 -18.64 19.75 -7.64
N ALA A 282 -19.85 19.32 -7.29
CA ALA A 282 -20.29 19.26 -5.90
C ALA A 282 -19.38 18.33 -5.07
N PHE A 283 -19.01 17.19 -5.64
CA PHE A 283 -18.07 16.23 -5.05
C PHE A 283 -16.71 16.88 -4.77
N LEU A 284 -16.11 17.55 -5.74
CA LEU A 284 -14.84 18.25 -5.60
C LEU A 284 -14.89 19.39 -4.58
N ASP A 285 -15.96 20.16 -4.59
CA ASP A 285 -16.15 21.32 -3.72
C ASP A 285 -16.21 20.97 -2.24
N THR A 286 -16.48 19.70 -1.88
CA THR A 286 -16.43 19.23 -0.49
C THR A 286 -15.05 19.38 0.16
N LYS A 287 -13.99 19.52 -0.64
CA LYS A 287 -12.59 19.68 -0.18
C LYS A 287 -12.05 21.11 -0.28
N ARG A 288 -12.88 22.08 -0.69
CA ARG A 288 -12.45 23.49 -0.70
C ARG A 288 -12.25 24.01 0.72
N GLU A 289 -11.27 24.87 0.89
CA GLU A 289 -10.98 25.51 2.19
C GLU A 289 -12.18 26.30 2.75
N ASN A 290 -12.96 26.91 1.89
CA ASN A 290 -14.14 27.71 2.23
C ASN A 290 -15.47 26.95 2.08
N ALA A 291 -15.45 25.62 2.01
CA ALA A 291 -16.67 24.82 1.91
C ALA A 291 -17.58 25.04 3.14
N ASP A 292 -18.90 25.09 2.90
CA ASP A 292 -19.89 25.09 3.98
C ASP A 292 -19.73 23.82 4.83
N GLU A 293 -19.77 23.96 6.15
CA GLU A 293 -19.61 22.85 7.09
C GLU A 293 -20.64 21.72 6.85
N LYS A 294 -21.80 22.01 6.28
CA LYS A 294 -22.82 21.01 5.93
C LYS A 294 -22.39 20.07 4.82
N ILE A 295 -21.53 20.53 3.91
CA ILE A 295 -21.06 19.74 2.77
C ILE A 295 -19.59 19.36 2.91
N ARG A 296 -18.84 19.99 3.80
CA ARG A 296 -17.41 19.74 3.98
C ARG A 296 -17.14 18.30 4.36
N ILE A 297 -16.22 17.69 3.65
CA ILE A 297 -15.67 16.35 3.92
C ILE A 297 -14.25 16.50 4.46
N LYS A 298 -14.04 16.13 5.72
CA LYS A 298 -12.76 16.31 6.42
C LYS A 298 -11.84 15.12 6.31
N THR A 299 -12.36 13.93 6.53
CA THR A 299 -11.56 12.71 6.72
C THR A 299 -11.62 11.71 5.56
N LEU A 300 -12.61 11.80 4.68
CA LEU A 300 -12.62 10.95 3.48
C LEU A 300 -11.62 11.44 2.44
N SER A 301 -10.87 10.51 1.87
CA SER A 301 -10.11 10.73 0.66
C SER A 301 -11.04 10.69 -0.56
N LEU A 302 -10.79 11.55 -1.53
CA LEU A 302 -11.55 11.62 -2.78
C LEU A 302 -10.70 11.16 -3.95
N GLY A 303 -11.28 10.33 -4.84
CA GLY A 303 -10.68 9.94 -6.10
C GLY A 303 -11.61 10.25 -7.27
N VAL A 304 -11.03 10.62 -8.39
CA VAL A 304 -11.76 10.86 -9.64
C VAL A 304 -11.27 9.89 -10.71
N VAL A 305 -12.22 9.24 -11.37
CA VAL A 305 -11.97 8.33 -12.49
C VAL A 305 -12.11 9.11 -13.78
N ILE A 306 -11.02 9.28 -14.52
CA ILE A 306 -10.97 10.14 -15.73
C ILE A 306 -10.68 9.29 -16.97
N PRO A 307 -11.61 9.23 -17.94
CA PRO A 307 -11.39 8.57 -19.21
C PRO A 307 -10.55 9.42 -20.18
N ASP A 308 -9.96 8.80 -21.19
CA ASP A 308 -9.16 9.48 -22.21
C ASP A 308 -9.94 10.57 -22.94
N ILE A 309 -11.24 10.36 -23.18
CA ILE A 309 -12.08 11.36 -23.90
C ILE A 309 -12.06 12.72 -23.20
N THR A 310 -11.97 12.76 -21.87
CA THR A 310 -11.94 14.01 -21.11
C THR A 310 -10.69 14.84 -21.45
N PHE A 311 -9.54 14.17 -21.57
CA PHE A 311 -8.29 14.82 -22.02
C PHE A 311 -8.37 15.30 -23.48
N GLU A 312 -8.98 14.52 -24.37
CA GLU A 312 -9.14 14.89 -25.77
C GLU A 312 -10.05 16.11 -25.94
N LEU A 313 -11.13 16.19 -25.18
CA LEU A 313 -12.03 17.35 -25.16
C LEU A 313 -11.31 18.59 -24.60
N ALA A 314 -10.54 18.44 -23.53
CA ALA A 314 -9.75 19.53 -22.97
C ALA A 314 -8.70 20.05 -23.93
N LYS A 315 -8.03 19.16 -24.69
CA LYS A 315 -7.05 19.53 -25.72
C LYS A 315 -7.68 20.44 -26.78
N LYS A 316 -8.92 20.14 -27.17
CA LYS A 316 -9.67 20.94 -28.16
C LYS A 316 -10.39 22.13 -27.55
N ASN A 317 -10.35 22.30 -26.24
CA ASN A 317 -11.13 23.29 -25.49
C ASN A 317 -12.64 23.18 -25.74
N GLU A 318 -13.12 21.95 -25.80
CA GLU A 318 -14.55 21.63 -25.98
C GLU A 318 -15.26 21.42 -24.65
N ASP A 319 -16.60 21.48 -24.69
CA ASP A 319 -17.41 21.07 -23.56
C ASP A 319 -17.38 19.54 -23.40
N MET A 320 -17.41 19.09 -22.15
CA MET A 320 -17.64 17.70 -21.80
C MET A 320 -19.05 17.53 -21.22
N TYR A 321 -19.74 16.48 -21.67
CA TYR A 321 -21.06 16.16 -21.14
C TYR A 321 -20.94 15.25 -19.91
N LEU A 322 -21.82 15.50 -18.96
CA LEU A 322 -22.03 14.70 -17.76
C LEU A 322 -23.33 13.94 -17.92
N PHE A 323 -23.35 12.66 -17.60
CA PHE A 323 -24.44 11.76 -17.90
C PHE A 323 -25.14 11.25 -16.64
N SER A 324 -26.48 11.24 -16.62
CA SER A 324 -27.25 10.61 -15.54
C SER A 324 -26.95 9.11 -15.47
N PRO A 325 -26.37 8.62 -14.36
CA PRO A 325 -26.09 7.19 -14.20
C PRO A 325 -27.32 6.30 -14.32
N TYR A 326 -28.44 6.78 -13.78
CA TYR A 326 -29.72 6.07 -13.84
C TYR A 326 -30.20 5.85 -15.29
N ASP A 327 -30.16 6.90 -16.11
CA ASP A 327 -30.57 6.79 -17.51
C ASP A 327 -29.63 5.89 -18.32
N VAL A 328 -28.33 5.99 -18.09
CA VAL A 328 -27.33 5.14 -18.76
C VAL A 328 -27.56 3.66 -18.44
N GLU A 329 -27.75 3.31 -17.16
CA GLU A 329 -28.01 1.93 -16.77
C GLU A 329 -29.32 1.40 -17.39
N ARG A 330 -30.37 2.20 -17.40
CA ARG A 330 -31.65 1.82 -17.99
C ARG A 330 -31.56 1.54 -19.49
N ILE A 331 -30.71 2.29 -20.21
CA ILE A 331 -30.58 2.19 -21.67
C ILE A 331 -29.61 1.07 -22.06
N TYR A 332 -28.47 0.97 -21.39
CA TYR A 332 -27.42 0.01 -21.73
C TYR A 332 -27.53 -1.31 -20.97
N GLY A 333 -28.35 -1.40 -19.94
CA GLY A 333 -28.55 -2.61 -19.14
C GLY A 333 -27.38 -2.97 -18.21
N VAL A 334 -26.40 -2.08 -18.08
CA VAL A 334 -25.26 -2.21 -17.16
C VAL A 334 -25.03 -0.90 -16.42
N PRO A 335 -24.50 -0.94 -15.20
CA PRO A 335 -24.22 0.26 -14.43
C PRO A 335 -23.27 1.23 -15.15
N PHE A 336 -23.41 2.52 -14.89
CA PHE A 336 -22.57 3.55 -15.52
C PHE A 336 -21.07 3.32 -15.32
N SER A 337 -20.66 2.83 -14.15
CA SER A 337 -19.27 2.47 -13.88
C SER A 337 -18.68 1.42 -14.83
N ASP A 338 -19.53 0.56 -15.40
CA ASP A 338 -19.11 -0.53 -16.27
C ASP A 338 -19.17 -0.16 -17.77
N ILE A 339 -19.58 1.06 -18.11
CA ILE A 339 -19.56 1.60 -19.47
C ILE A 339 -18.17 2.13 -19.81
N ASN A 340 -17.67 1.82 -21.01
CA ASN A 340 -16.53 2.49 -21.58
C ASN A 340 -16.96 3.85 -22.11
N VAL A 341 -16.76 4.88 -21.28
CA VAL A 341 -17.23 6.24 -21.58
C VAL A 341 -16.52 6.82 -22.80
N SER A 342 -15.22 6.59 -22.97
CA SER A 342 -14.48 7.07 -24.15
C SER A 342 -15.02 6.51 -25.45
N GLU A 343 -15.38 5.23 -25.46
CA GLU A 343 -15.93 4.55 -26.64
C GLU A 343 -17.38 4.98 -26.93
N LYS A 344 -18.18 5.12 -25.88
CA LYS A 344 -19.62 5.40 -25.99
C LYS A 344 -19.98 6.89 -25.92
N TYR A 345 -19.00 7.77 -25.74
CA TYR A 345 -19.23 9.17 -25.43
C TYR A 345 -20.17 9.87 -26.41
N TYR A 346 -19.90 9.82 -27.71
CA TYR A 346 -20.72 10.52 -28.72
C TYR A 346 -22.08 9.86 -28.91
N GLU A 347 -22.17 8.55 -28.78
CA GLU A 347 -23.44 7.83 -28.76
C GLU A 347 -24.34 8.31 -27.60
N MET A 348 -23.77 8.44 -26.40
CA MET A 348 -24.50 8.93 -25.23
C MET A 348 -24.85 10.42 -25.35
N VAL A 349 -24.00 11.23 -25.96
CA VAL A 349 -24.29 12.66 -26.22
C VAL A 349 -25.48 12.83 -27.14
N ASP A 350 -25.58 11.99 -28.16
CA ASP A 350 -26.65 12.06 -29.17
C ASP A 350 -27.97 11.41 -28.72
N ASP A 351 -27.93 10.61 -27.65
CA ASP A 351 -29.12 9.91 -27.15
C ASP A 351 -30.00 10.83 -26.30
N ALA A 352 -31.14 11.24 -26.84
CA ALA A 352 -32.10 12.12 -26.17
C ALA A 352 -32.73 11.51 -24.90
N ARG A 353 -32.63 10.19 -24.70
CA ARG A 353 -33.16 9.50 -23.51
C ARG A 353 -32.27 9.67 -22.29
N ILE A 354 -31.01 10.09 -22.48
CA ILE A 354 -30.05 10.32 -21.39
C ILE A 354 -30.12 11.80 -20.97
N THR A 355 -30.47 12.04 -19.72
CA THR A 355 -30.33 13.35 -19.11
C THR A 355 -28.86 13.70 -18.97
N LYS A 356 -28.48 14.87 -19.45
CA LYS A 356 -27.10 15.31 -19.47
C LYS A 356 -26.98 16.81 -19.22
N THR A 357 -25.88 17.21 -18.62
CA THR A 357 -25.42 18.59 -18.48
C THR A 357 -24.04 18.71 -19.10
N LYS A 358 -23.57 19.91 -19.31
CA LYS A 358 -22.24 20.12 -19.87
C LYS A 358 -21.42 21.11 -19.06
N ILE A 359 -20.12 20.88 -19.02
CA ILE A 359 -19.12 21.77 -18.43
C ILE A 359 -17.97 21.89 -19.43
N ASN A 360 -17.16 22.94 -19.33
CA ASN A 360 -15.98 23.05 -20.17
C ASN A 360 -14.88 22.10 -19.66
N ALA A 361 -14.29 21.30 -20.54
CA ALA A 361 -13.29 20.31 -20.18
C ALA A 361 -12.00 20.91 -19.61
N ARG A 362 -11.54 22.05 -20.11
CA ARG A 362 -10.37 22.74 -19.53
C ARG A 362 -10.65 23.31 -18.15
N GLU A 363 -11.81 23.88 -17.94
CA GLU A 363 -12.25 24.37 -16.62
C GLU A 363 -12.35 23.23 -15.62
N PHE A 364 -12.79 22.04 -16.05
CA PHE A 364 -12.80 20.85 -15.22
C PHE A 364 -11.38 20.50 -14.71
N PHE A 365 -10.38 20.44 -15.57
CA PHE A 365 -8.99 20.18 -15.17
C PHE A 365 -8.42 21.34 -14.33
N GLN A 366 -8.80 22.57 -14.61
CA GLN A 366 -8.43 23.71 -13.78
C GLN A 366 -8.99 23.55 -12.36
N THR A 367 -10.22 23.14 -12.23
CA THR A 367 -10.88 22.88 -10.93
C THR A 367 -10.17 21.74 -10.18
N ILE A 368 -9.84 20.64 -10.86
CA ILE A 368 -9.05 19.53 -10.28
C ILE A 368 -7.73 20.09 -9.70
N ALA A 369 -6.98 20.86 -10.48
CA ALA A 369 -5.72 21.42 -10.04
C ALA A 369 -5.86 22.39 -8.85
N GLU A 370 -6.90 23.20 -8.83
CA GLU A 370 -7.20 24.12 -7.71
C GLU A 370 -7.48 23.33 -6.42
N ILE A 371 -8.33 22.31 -6.47
CA ILE A 371 -8.66 21.48 -5.31
C ILE A 371 -7.40 20.70 -4.84
N GLN A 372 -6.60 20.22 -5.76
CA GLN A 372 -5.34 19.55 -5.42
C GLN A 372 -4.32 20.51 -4.78
N PHE A 373 -4.29 21.74 -5.24
CA PHE A 373 -3.46 22.78 -4.65
C PHE A 373 -3.90 23.10 -3.21
N GLU A 374 -5.20 23.20 -2.97
CA GLU A 374 -5.77 23.51 -1.65
C GLU A 374 -5.68 22.34 -0.66
N SER A 375 -5.94 21.09 -1.12
CA SER A 375 -6.19 19.95 -0.24
C SER A 375 -5.30 18.72 -0.47
N GLY A 376 -4.60 18.67 -1.59
CA GLY A 376 -3.91 17.45 -2.04
C GLY A 376 -4.82 16.43 -2.74
N TYR A 377 -6.13 16.58 -2.65
CA TYR A 377 -7.14 15.74 -3.31
C TYR A 377 -7.72 16.43 -4.56
N PRO A 378 -8.35 15.69 -5.47
CA PRO A 378 -8.59 14.25 -5.46
C PRO A 378 -7.38 13.45 -5.95
N TYR A 379 -7.38 12.15 -5.63
CA TYR A 379 -6.59 11.17 -6.38
C TYR A 379 -7.16 11.04 -7.78
N VAL A 380 -6.36 10.51 -8.71
CA VAL A 380 -6.80 10.32 -10.09
C VAL A 380 -6.55 8.88 -10.51
N MET A 381 -7.56 8.26 -11.11
CA MET A 381 -7.45 6.99 -11.82
C MET A 381 -7.68 7.26 -13.31
N PHE A 382 -6.69 6.94 -14.14
CA PHE A 382 -6.79 7.06 -15.60
C PHE A 382 -7.49 5.82 -16.15
N GLU A 383 -8.81 5.92 -16.35
CA GLU A 383 -9.71 4.79 -16.61
C GLU A 383 -9.29 3.91 -17.77
N ASP A 384 -9.02 4.53 -18.91
CA ASP A 384 -8.69 3.77 -20.13
C ASP A 384 -7.27 3.18 -20.07
N THR A 385 -6.33 3.89 -19.49
CA THR A 385 -4.96 3.38 -19.29
C THR A 385 -4.99 2.13 -18.39
N VAL A 386 -5.71 2.19 -17.29
CA VAL A 386 -5.89 1.06 -16.38
C VAL A 386 -6.54 -0.13 -17.08
N ASN A 387 -7.62 0.10 -17.81
CA ASN A 387 -8.38 -0.98 -18.42
C ASN A 387 -7.71 -1.57 -19.67
N ARG A 388 -6.91 -0.80 -20.41
CA ARG A 388 -6.04 -1.35 -21.47
C ARG A 388 -4.97 -2.28 -20.91
N ALA A 389 -4.41 -1.94 -19.75
CA ALA A 389 -3.37 -2.74 -19.10
C ALA A 389 -3.93 -3.93 -18.31
N ASN A 390 -5.23 -3.96 -18.02
CA ASN A 390 -5.86 -5.01 -17.22
C ASN A 390 -5.90 -6.33 -17.99
N PRO A 391 -5.27 -7.41 -17.49
CA PRO A 391 -5.28 -8.70 -18.16
C PRO A 391 -6.48 -9.58 -17.80
N ILE A 392 -7.33 -9.13 -16.89
CA ILE A 392 -8.47 -9.89 -16.37
C ILE A 392 -9.75 -9.45 -17.09
N ALA A 393 -10.63 -10.39 -17.41
CA ALA A 393 -11.94 -10.09 -17.98
C ALA A 393 -12.79 -9.25 -17.00
N GLY A 394 -13.44 -8.21 -17.53
CA GLY A 394 -14.20 -7.26 -16.74
C GLY A 394 -13.57 -5.88 -16.75
N LYS A 395 -14.11 -4.97 -15.95
CA LYS A 395 -13.66 -3.59 -15.89
C LYS A 395 -13.19 -3.21 -14.49
N VAL A 396 -12.08 -2.52 -14.41
CA VAL A 396 -11.64 -1.84 -13.18
C VAL A 396 -12.35 -0.49 -13.11
N ILE A 397 -13.12 -0.25 -12.05
CA ILE A 397 -14.00 0.91 -11.92
C ILE A 397 -13.57 1.90 -10.84
N MET A 398 -12.64 1.51 -9.99
CA MET A 398 -12.18 2.29 -8.84
C MET A 398 -10.80 1.84 -8.39
N SER A 399 -10.23 2.57 -7.46
CA SER A 399 -9.04 2.15 -6.71
C SER A 399 -9.29 2.24 -5.21
N ASN A 400 -8.26 1.99 -4.42
CA ASN A 400 -8.33 1.99 -2.96
C ASN A 400 -7.94 3.35 -2.35
N LEU A 401 -7.85 3.38 -1.03
CA LEU A 401 -7.45 4.54 -0.22
C LEU A 401 -6.07 5.11 -0.61
N CYS A 402 -5.16 4.27 -1.11
CA CYS A 402 -3.80 4.68 -1.48
C CYS A 402 -3.51 4.57 -3.00
N SER A 403 -4.51 4.26 -3.82
CA SER A 403 -4.46 4.28 -5.29
C SER A 403 -3.53 3.24 -5.95
N GLU A 404 -3.24 2.12 -5.27
CA GLU A 404 -2.42 1.03 -5.84
C GLU A 404 -3.20 -0.24 -6.19
N ILE A 405 -4.43 -0.40 -5.71
CA ILE A 405 -5.25 -1.60 -5.96
C ILE A 405 -6.13 -1.36 -7.18
N LEU A 406 -5.95 -2.21 -8.19
CA LEU A 406 -6.69 -2.14 -9.45
C LEU A 406 -7.16 -3.54 -9.85
N GLN A 407 -8.39 -3.87 -9.49
CA GLN A 407 -8.99 -5.17 -9.72
C GLN A 407 -10.41 -5.02 -10.28
N VAL A 408 -10.88 -6.06 -10.94
CA VAL A 408 -12.27 -6.15 -11.43
C VAL A 408 -13.22 -6.49 -10.30
N SER A 409 -14.46 -6.00 -10.37
CA SER A 409 -15.52 -6.27 -9.40
C SER A 409 -16.83 -6.58 -10.10
N GLU A 410 -17.76 -7.20 -9.36
CA GLU A 410 -19.11 -7.53 -9.83
C GLU A 410 -20.14 -7.00 -8.82
N PRO A 411 -21.27 -6.43 -9.30
CA PRO A 411 -22.28 -5.88 -8.39
C PRO A 411 -23.02 -6.97 -7.61
N SER A 412 -23.45 -6.64 -6.41
CA SER A 412 -24.36 -7.44 -5.59
C SER A 412 -25.77 -6.87 -5.68
N THR A 413 -26.78 -7.73 -5.47
CA THR A 413 -28.18 -7.32 -5.28
C THR A 413 -28.67 -7.74 -3.91
N TYR A 414 -29.67 -7.03 -3.36
CA TYR A 414 -30.09 -7.18 -1.97
C TYR A 414 -31.60 -7.29 -1.86
N HIS A 415 -32.06 -8.03 -0.86
CA HIS A 415 -33.45 -8.02 -0.39
C HIS A 415 -33.74 -6.77 0.45
N ALA A 416 -35.01 -6.50 0.70
CA ALA A 416 -35.46 -5.34 1.48
C ALA A 416 -34.95 -5.34 2.94
N ASP A 417 -34.57 -6.46 3.48
CA ASP A 417 -33.99 -6.63 4.83
C ASP A 417 -32.46 -6.43 4.85
N LEU A 418 -31.87 -5.98 3.72
CA LEU A 418 -30.43 -5.83 3.47
C LEU A 418 -29.66 -7.15 3.35
N GLY A 419 -30.33 -8.30 3.35
CA GLY A 419 -29.72 -9.58 3.01
C GLY A 419 -29.33 -9.62 1.54
N TYR A 420 -28.25 -10.36 1.22
CA TYR A 420 -27.84 -10.55 -0.18
C TYR A 420 -28.83 -11.43 -0.92
N GLU A 421 -29.38 -10.94 -2.03
CA GLU A 421 -30.09 -11.74 -3.01
C GLU A 421 -29.09 -12.42 -3.98
N THR A 422 -28.14 -11.63 -4.49
CA THR A 422 -27.01 -12.10 -5.28
C THR A 422 -25.71 -11.55 -4.68
N VAL A 423 -24.78 -12.42 -4.36
CA VAL A 423 -23.46 -12.02 -3.87
C VAL A 423 -22.55 -11.78 -5.06
N GLY A 424 -22.18 -10.53 -5.28
CA GLY A 424 -21.18 -10.13 -6.27
C GLY A 424 -19.75 -10.37 -5.81
N LYS A 425 -18.80 -9.71 -6.44
CA LYS A 425 -17.39 -9.73 -6.07
C LYS A 425 -16.90 -8.33 -5.77
N ASP A 426 -16.66 -8.05 -4.51
CA ASP A 426 -15.89 -6.90 -4.08
C ASP A 426 -14.42 -7.30 -3.82
N ILE A 427 -13.59 -6.34 -3.48
CA ILE A 427 -12.14 -6.48 -3.58
C ILE A 427 -11.50 -6.41 -2.20
N SER A 428 -10.56 -7.31 -1.93
CA SER A 428 -9.58 -7.18 -0.86
C SER A 428 -8.19 -7.35 -1.42
N CYS A 429 -7.19 -6.76 -0.77
CA CYS A 429 -5.81 -6.97 -1.17
C CYS A 429 -4.88 -7.13 0.02
N ASN A 430 -4.03 -8.13 -0.09
CA ASN A 430 -3.03 -8.49 0.90
C ASN A 430 -1.69 -7.92 0.46
N LEU A 431 -1.18 -6.96 1.21
CA LEU A 431 0.03 -6.21 0.87
C LEU A 431 1.23 -6.67 1.68
N GLY A 432 2.37 -6.57 1.06
CA GLY A 432 3.69 -6.71 1.62
C GLY A 432 4.69 -6.17 0.62
N SER A 433 5.88 -5.77 1.07
CA SER A 433 6.85 -5.13 0.19
C SER A 433 8.24 -5.73 0.31
N LEU A 434 8.93 -5.81 -0.81
CA LEU A 434 10.36 -6.14 -0.85
C LEU A 434 11.18 -4.86 -0.64
N ASN A 435 12.27 -4.99 0.12
CA ASN A 435 13.31 -3.97 0.17
C ASN A 435 14.25 -4.18 -1.00
N ILE A 436 14.25 -3.25 -1.94
CA ILE A 436 15.01 -3.35 -3.20
C ILE A 436 16.50 -3.55 -2.92
N ALA A 437 17.10 -2.77 -2.01
CA ALA A 437 18.51 -2.88 -1.67
C ALA A 437 18.87 -4.26 -1.13
N LEU A 438 18.10 -4.74 -0.16
CA LEU A 438 18.39 -6.02 0.50
C LEU A 438 18.05 -7.22 -0.40
N THR A 439 17.08 -7.09 -1.29
CA THR A 439 16.80 -8.09 -2.33
C THR A 439 17.98 -8.19 -3.31
N MET A 440 18.52 -7.05 -3.73
CA MET A 440 19.70 -7.02 -4.61
C MET A 440 20.98 -7.51 -3.91
N ASP A 441 21.11 -7.30 -2.60
CA ASP A 441 22.20 -7.82 -1.80
C ASP A 441 22.09 -9.33 -1.55
N GLY A 442 20.89 -9.89 -1.59
CA GLY A 442 20.60 -11.30 -1.38
C GLY A 442 21.19 -12.20 -2.49
N ASP A 443 21.23 -13.51 -2.23
CA ASP A 443 21.85 -14.48 -3.13
C ASP A 443 20.84 -15.16 -4.08
N ASP A 444 19.55 -15.11 -3.75
CA ASP A 444 18.49 -15.76 -4.53
C ASP A 444 17.27 -14.84 -4.67
N PHE A 445 17.30 -14.04 -5.72
CA PHE A 445 16.24 -13.09 -6.05
C PHE A 445 14.88 -13.80 -6.26
N GLY A 446 14.88 -14.86 -7.02
CA GLY A 446 13.66 -15.62 -7.33
C GLY A 446 13.02 -16.23 -6.10
N LYS A 447 13.81 -16.77 -5.18
CA LYS A 447 13.31 -17.32 -3.91
C LYS A 447 12.69 -16.26 -3.02
N THR A 448 13.27 -15.07 -2.96
CA THR A 448 12.72 -13.96 -2.20
C THR A 448 11.34 -13.57 -2.72
N VAL A 449 11.17 -13.43 -4.02
CA VAL A 449 9.88 -13.12 -4.64
C VAL A 449 8.87 -14.25 -4.42
N GLU A 450 9.26 -15.49 -4.63
CA GLU A 450 8.37 -16.66 -4.42
C GLU A 450 7.90 -16.78 -2.97
N THR A 451 8.81 -16.63 -2.01
CA THR A 451 8.46 -16.68 -0.58
C THR A 451 7.48 -15.55 -0.21
N ALA A 452 7.70 -14.36 -0.74
CA ALA A 452 6.79 -13.22 -0.53
C ALA A 452 5.39 -13.50 -1.12
N ILE A 453 5.29 -13.99 -2.34
CA ILE A 453 4.01 -14.35 -2.97
C ILE A 453 3.29 -15.46 -2.18
N ARG A 454 4.00 -16.49 -1.74
CA ARG A 454 3.41 -17.55 -0.91
C ARG A 454 2.92 -17.04 0.44
N SER A 455 3.65 -16.13 1.06
CA SER A 455 3.26 -15.48 2.32
C SER A 455 1.97 -14.68 2.15
N LEU A 456 1.88 -13.87 1.12
CA LEU A 456 0.69 -13.05 0.83
C LEU A 456 -0.50 -13.93 0.41
N THR A 457 -0.27 -15.01 -0.31
CA THR A 457 -1.30 -16.00 -0.66
C THR A 457 -1.90 -16.62 0.58
N SER A 458 -1.08 -16.95 1.57
CA SER A 458 -1.55 -17.47 2.85
C SER A 458 -2.42 -16.46 3.62
N VAL A 459 -2.09 -15.17 3.57
CA VAL A 459 -2.96 -14.14 4.15
C VAL A 459 -4.35 -14.18 3.51
N SER A 460 -4.42 -14.28 2.19
CA SER A 460 -5.69 -14.41 1.46
C SER A 460 -6.46 -15.67 1.88
N ASP A 461 -5.78 -16.81 1.91
CA ASP A 461 -6.40 -18.10 2.25
C ASP A 461 -6.93 -18.15 3.68
N GLN A 462 -6.28 -17.46 4.61
CA GLN A 462 -6.63 -17.44 6.04
C GLN A 462 -7.54 -16.29 6.46
N SER A 463 -7.90 -15.40 5.54
CA SER A 463 -8.78 -14.27 5.83
C SER A 463 -10.21 -14.72 6.07
N ASP A 464 -10.83 -14.22 7.13
CA ASP A 464 -12.22 -14.49 7.51
C ASP A 464 -13.04 -13.20 7.52
N ILE A 465 -13.66 -12.89 6.38
CA ILE A 465 -14.42 -11.64 6.18
C ILE A 465 -15.90 -11.95 5.96
N ARG A 466 -16.46 -12.87 6.75
CA ARG A 466 -17.87 -13.32 6.66
C ARG A 466 -18.87 -12.20 6.89
N SER A 467 -18.46 -11.14 7.59
CA SER A 467 -19.32 -9.97 7.83
C SER A 467 -19.66 -9.19 6.54
N VAL A 468 -18.85 -9.37 5.48
CA VAL A 468 -19.08 -8.78 4.16
C VAL A 468 -18.92 -9.86 3.08
N PRO A 469 -20.01 -10.62 2.80
CA PRO A 469 -19.99 -11.77 1.90
C PRO A 469 -19.42 -11.48 0.49
N SER A 470 -19.62 -10.29 -0.05
CA SER A 470 -19.07 -9.92 -1.37
C SER A 470 -17.54 -9.78 -1.36
N ILE A 471 -16.96 -9.35 -0.26
CA ILE A 471 -15.50 -9.34 -0.06
C ILE A 471 -14.98 -10.77 0.08
N GLU A 472 -15.64 -11.58 0.91
CA GLU A 472 -15.27 -13.00 1.11
C GLU A 472 -15.28 -13.76 -0.21
N ARG A 473 -16.35 -13.62 -1.00
CA ARG A 473 -16.44 -14.24 -2.31
C ARG A 473 -15.36 -13.77 -3.26
N GLY A 474 -15.14 -12.45 -3.35
CA GLY A 474 -14.09 -11.87 -4.20
C GLY A 474 -12.70 -12.39 -3.83
N ASN A 475 -12.37 -12.44 -2.53
CA ASN A 475 -11.11 -12.98 -2.04
C ASN A 475 -10.94 -14.47 -2.39
N ASN A 476 -11.97 -15.29 -2.14
CA ASN A 476 -11.92 -16.73 -2.39
C ASN A 476 -11.86 -17.10 -3.87
N MET A 477 -12.36 -16.25 -4.75
CA MET A 477 -12.34 -16.47 -6.19
C MET A 477 -11.07 -15.96 -6.87
N SER A 478 -10.56 -14.82 -6.40
CA SER A 478 -9.41 -14.15 -7.01
C SER A 478 -8.08 -14.54 -6.40
N HIS A 479 -8.02 -14.83 -5.11
CA HIS A 479 -6.78 -14.99 -4.33
C HIS A 479 -5.76 -13.87 -4.63
N ALA A 480 -6.26 -12.64 -4.83
CA ALA A 480 -5.43 -11.51 -5.23
C ALA A 480 -4.50 -11.07 -4.12
N VAL A 481 -3.27 -10.77 -4.48
CA VAL A 481 -2.24 -10.26 -3.59
C VAL A 481 -1.57 -9.03 -4.21
N GLY A 482 -0.91 -8.24 -3.39
CA GLY A 482 -0.22 -7.03 -3.81
C GLY A 482 1.20 -6.99 -3.27
N LEU A 483 2.14 -7.62 -3.95
CA LEU A 483 3.56 -7.50 -3.65
C LEU A 483 4.05 -6.14 -4.15
N GLY A 484 4.51 -5.31 -3.22
CA GLY A 484 5.07 -4.00 -3.49
C GLY A 484 6.58 -3.94 -3.32
N GLN A 485 7.09 -2.72 -3.40
CA GLN A 485 8.53 -2.43 -3.33
C GLN A 485 8.76 -1.20 -2.46
N MET A 486 9.89 -1.17 -1.77
CA MET A 486 10.37 0.00 -1.04
C MET A 486 11.90 0.09 -1.13
N ASN A 487 12.44 1.24 -0.75
CA ASN A 487 13.88 1.49 -0.71
C ASN A 487 14.55 1.66 -2.08
N LEU A 488 13.80 2.12 -3.10
CA LEU A 488 14.42 2.41 -4.40
C LEU A 488 15.44 3.53 -4.28
N HIS A 489 15.05 4.67 -3.68
CA HIS A 489 15.95 5.81 -3.55
C HIS A 489 17.15 5.49 -2.66
N GLY A 490 16.93 4.80 -1.53
CA GLY A 490 18.03 4.37 -0.66
C GLY A 490 19.05 3.48 -1.38
N TYR A 491 18.57 2.54 -2.18
CA TYR A 491 19.46 1.69 -2.99
C TYR A 491 20.23 2.49 -4.04
N LEU A 492 19.55 3.29 -4.85
CA LEU A 492 20.18 4.10 -5.89
C LEU A 492 21.26 5.03 -5.31
N ALA A 493 20.93 5.73 -4.23
CA ALA A 493 21.86 6.64 -3.57
C ALA A 493 23.08 5.92 -2.97
N ARG A 494 22.87 4.78 -2.34
CA ARG A 494 23.96 3.93 -1.85
C ARG A 494 24.91 3.49 -2.96
N GLU A 495 24.35 3.18 -4.12
CA GLU A 495 25.10 2.75 -5.31
C GLU A 495 25.60 3.93 -6.18
N HIS A 496 25.51 5.15 -5.67
CA HIS A 496 25.96 6.37 -6.36
C HIS A 496 25.26 6.60 -7.71
N VAL A 497 23.96 6.35 -7.75
CA VAL A 497 23.10 6.58 -8.91
C VAL A 497 22.07 7.66 -8.57
N TYR A 498 22.01 8.70 -9.39
CA TYR A 498 21.02 9.76 -9.20
C TYR A 498 19.61 9.28 -9.55
N TYR A 499 18.65 9.54 -8.67
CA TYR A 499 17.24 9.22 -8.93
C TYR A 499 16.76 9.92 -10.21
N GLY A 500 16.08 9.18 -11.08
CA GLY A 500 15.57 9.68 -12.35
C GLY A 500 16.61 9.84 -13.47
N SER A 501 17.86 9.44 -13.23
CA SER A 501 18.87 9.36 -14.29
C SER A 501 18.59 8.19 -15.24
N GLU A 502 19.29 8.18 -16.38
CA GLU A 502 19.18 7.08 -17.36
C GLU A 502 19.51 5.72 -16.71
N GLU A 503 20.56 5.65 -15.90
CA GLU A 503 20.95 4.47 -15.17
C GLU A 503 19.90 4.05 -14.15
N ALA A 504 19.31 5.00 -13.44
CA ALA A 504 18.24 4.73 -12.47
C ALA A 504 16.99 4.18 -13.14
N LEU A 505 16.59 4.74 -14.27
CA LEU A 505 15.43 4.27 -15.04
C LEU A 505 15.68 2.87 -15.62
N ASP A 506 16.87 2.61 -16.13
CA ASP A 506 17.26 1.29 -16.65
C ASP A 506 17.26 0.24 -15.53
N PHE A 507 17.84 0.54 -14.38
CA PHE A 507 17.81 -0.34 -13.21
C PHE A 507 16.36 -0.62 -12.77
N THR A 508 15.54 0.40 -12.63
CA THR A 508 14.14 0.27 -12.21
C THR A 508 13.36 -0.63 -13.17
N ASN A 509 13.53 -0.43 -14.46
CA ASN A 509 12.92 -1.25 -15.49
C ASN A 509 13.31 -2.74 -15.33
N MET A 510 14.61 -3.02 -15.23
CA MET A 510 15.09 -4.40 -15.13
C MET A 510 14.76 -5.06 -13.80
N TYR A 511 14.72 -4.30 -12.73
CA TYR A 511 14.30 -4.80 -11.41
C TYR A 511 12.83 -5.27 -11.44
N PHE A 512 11.92 -4.41 -11.87
CA PHE A 512 10.50 -4.75 -11.96
C PHE A 512 10.21 -5.83 -12.99
N TYR A 513 10.94 -5.85 -14.09
CA TYR A 513 10.90 -6.93 -15.07
C TYR A 513 11.22 -8.30 -14.41
N THR A 514 12.27 -8.36 -13.62
CA THR A 514 12.69 -9.58 -12.93
C THR A 514 11.67 -10.01 -11.86
N VAL A 515 11.16 -9.06 -11.09
CA VAL A 515 10.09 -9.33 -10.11
C VAL A 515 8.84 -9.88 -10.80
N ALA A 516 8.42 -9.29 -11.91
CA ALA A 516 7.23 -9.73 -12.65
C ALA A 516 7.34 -11.20 -13.09
N TYR A 517 8.50 -11.60 -13.63
CA TYR A 517 8.75 -12.99 -14.02
C TYR A 517 8.58 -13.94 -12.83
N HIS A 518 9.26 -13.67 -11.73
CA HIS A 518 9.24 -14.56 -10.56
C HIS A 518 7.88 -14.56 -9.84
N ALA A 519 7.17 -13.45 -9.84
CA ALA A 519 5.83 -13.37 -9.25
C ALA A 519 4.81 -14.21 -10.04
N ILE A 520 4.84 -14.13 -11.37
CA ILE A 520 3.98 -14.94 -12.24
C ILE A 520 4.34 -16.41 -12.10
N ARG A 521 5.64 -16.73 -12.10
CA ARG A 521 6.12 -18.11 -11.92
C ARG A 521 5.67 -18.68 -10.57
N ALA A 522 5.78 -17.93 -9.50
CA ALA A 522 5.33 -18.35 -8.16
C ALA A 522 3.82 -18.66 -8.16
N SER A 523 3.00 -17.79 -8.74
CA SER A 523 1.56 -18.01 -8.83
C SER A 523 1.20 -19.23 -9.68
N MET A 524 1.91 -19.46 -10.77
CA MET A 524 1.76 -20.67 -11.59
C MET A 524 2.14 -21.93 -10.81
N GLN A 525 3.26 -21.92 -10.06
CA GLN A 525 3.68 -23.05 -9.25
C GLN A 525 2.64 -23.40 -8.17
N ILE A 526 2.05 -22.41 -7.52
CA ILE A 526 0.99 -22.63 -6.53
C ILE A 526 -0.22 -23.29 -7.20
N ALA A 527 -0.63 -22.81 -8.37
CA ALA A 527 -1.74 -23.39 -9.13
C ALA A 527 -1.44 -24.86 -9.52
N LYS A 528 -0.23 -25.14 -9.98
CA LYS A 528 0.23 -26.49 -10.32
C LYS A 528 0.21 -27.44 -9.12
N GLU A 529 0.75 -27.01 -7.99
CA GLU A 529 0.81 -27.80 -6.76
C GLU A 529 -0.58 -28.10 -6.20
N ARG A 530 -1.50 -27.14 -6.26
CA ARG A 530 -2.85 -27.26 -5.70
C ARG A 530 -3.89 -27.80 -6.68
N GLY A 531 -3.57 -27.83 -7.98
CA GLY A 531 -4.53 -28.17 -9.03
C GLY A 531 -5.69 -27.17 -9.08
N GLN A 532 -5.46 -25.92 -8.73
CA GLN A 532 -6.47 -24.86 -8.62
C GLN A 532 -5.92 -23.55 -9.17
N ARG A 533 -6.78 -22.79 -9.84
CA ARG A 533 -6.48 -21.48 -10.40
C ARG A 533 -7.59 -20.49 -10.08
N PHE A 534 -7.33 -19.19 -10.18
CA PHE A 534 -8.35 -18.18 -9.90
C PHE A 534 -9.55 -18.30 -10.84
N GLU A 535 -10.74 -17.96 -10.33
CA GLU A 535 -11.97 -18.01 -11.13
C GLU A 535 -11.89 -17.04 -12.30
N GLY A 536 -12.25 -17.53 -13.51
CA GLY A 536 -12.23 -16.74 -14.74
C GLY A 536 -10.86 -16.70 -15.43
N PHE A 537 -9.90 -17.50 -14.99
CA PHE A 537 -8.58 -17.59 -15.63
C PHE A 537 -8.69 -17.82 -17.15
N GLU A 538 -9.63 -18.66 -17.59
CA GLU A 538 -9.83 -19.02 -19.00
C GLU A 538 -10.16 -17.81 -19.89
N ASN A 539 -10.73 -16.77 -19.32
CA ASN A 539 -11.11 -15.54 -20.03
C ASN A 539 -10.06 -14.44 -19.93
N SER A 540 -8.93 -14.72 -19.26
CA SER A 540 -7.84 -13.76 -19.07
C SER A 540 -6.88 -13.74 -20.25
N LYS A 541 -6.14 -12.65 -20.36
CA LYS A 541 -5.03 -12.51 -21.31
C LYS A 541 -3.82 -13.41 -20.94
N TYR A 542 -3.80 -13.95 -19.73
CA TYR A 542 -2.84 -14.97 -19.33
C TYR A 542 -3.13 -16.31 -20.01
N ALA A 543 -4.38 -16.72 -20.03
CA ALA A 543 -4.80 -17.97 -20.67
C ALA A 543 -4.62 -17.93 -22.20
N SER A 544 -4.94 -16.79 -22.83
CA SER A 544 -4.75 -16.60 -24.27
C SER A 544 -3.29 -16.44 -24.70
N GLY A 545 -2.40 -16.13 -23.75
CA GLY A 545 -1.01 -15.80 -24.05
C GLY A 545 -0.77 -14.34 -24.46
N GLU A 546 -1.82 -13.56 -24.70
CA GLU A 546 -1.69 -12.14 -25.11
C GLU A 546 -0.84 -11.32 -24.14
N PHE A 547 -0.99 -11.55 -22.83
CA PHE A 547 -0.19 -10.86 -21.81
C PHE A 547 1.32 -11.03 -22.03
N PHE A 548 1.76 -12.19 -22.45
CA PHE A 548 3.18 -12.52 -22.60
C PHE A 548 3.82 -11.94 -23.86
N ALA A 549 3.04 -11.44 -24.80
CA ALA A 549 3.54 -10.93 -26.08
C ALA A 549 4.64 -9.88 -25.90
N LYS A 550 4.46 -8.93 -24.99
CA LYS A 550 5.47 -7.87 -24.72
C LYS A 550 6.82 -8.39 -24.22
N TYR A 551 6.85 -9.58 -23.59
CA TYR A 551 8.08 -10.21 -23.09
C TYR A 551 8.70 -11.19 -24.09
N ILE A 552 7.94 -11.62 -25.09
CA ILE A 552 8.37 -12.56 -26.10
C ILE A 552 8.77 -11.86 -27.40
N GLU A 553 8.08 -10.79 -27.79
CA GLU A 553 8.31 -10.09 -29.07
C GLU A 553 9.62 -9.29 -29.10
N LYS A 554 10.11 -8.87 -27.97
CA LYS A 554 11.41 -8.19 -27.87
C LYS A 554 12.25 -8.75 -26.74
N GLU A 555 13.56 -8.60 -26.85
CA GLU A 555 14.49 -8.92 -25.78
C GLU A 555 14.53 -7.77 -24.76
N TRP A 556 14.42 -8.11 -23.48
CA TRP A 556 14.59 -7.20 -22.36
C TRP A 556 15.96 -7.43 -21.74
N ALA A 557 16.79 -6.41 -21.78
CA ALA A 557 18.15 -6.46 -21.26
C ALA A 557 18.57 -5.10 -20.71
N PRO A 558 19.54 -5.05 -19.77
CA PRO A 558 20.11 -3.78 -19.31
C PRO A 558 20.69 -2.98 -20.47
N GLN A 559 20.40 -1.69 -20.50
CA GLN A 559 20.86 -0.76 -21.53
C GLN A 559 22.11 0.00 -21.10
N THR A 560 22.36 0.12 -19.80
CA THR A 560 23.50 0.84 -19.23
C THR A 560 24.50 -0.12 -18.59
N GLU A 561 25.77 0.28 -18.61
CA GLU A 561 26.84 -0.50 -17.96
C GLU A 561 26.58 -0.60 -16.44
N ARG A 562 26.13 0.48 -15.82
CA ARG A 562 25.84 0.50 -14.39
C ARG A 562 24.78 -0.53 -13.98
N THR A 563 23.72 -0.68 -14.77
CA THR A 563 22.70 -1.70 -14.51
C THR A 563 23.28 -3.09 -14.66
N ARG A 564 24.13 -3.36 -15.65
CA ARG A 564 24.81 -4.66 -15.79
C ARG A 564 25.66 -4.98 -14.55
N GLU A 565 26.41 -4.00 -14.05
CA GLU A 565 27.21 -4.15 -12.82
C GLU A 565 26.31 -4.49 -11.61
N LEU A 566 25.21 -3.76 -11.43
CA LEU A 566 24.29 -3.97 -10.31
C LEU A 566 23.64 -5.36 -10.33
N PHE A 567 23.35 -5.89 -11.51
CA PHE A 567 22.77 -7.22 -11.70
C PHE A 567 23.81 -8.34 -11.86
N ALA A 568 25.10 -8.07 -11.70
CA ALA A 568 26.16 -9.04 -12.02
C ALA A 568 26.00 -10.41 -11.35
N LYS A 569 25.48 -10.47 -10.12
CA LYS A 569 25.25 -11.75 -9.43
C LYS A 569 23.83 -12.30 -9.59
N HIS A 570 22.94 -11.61 -10.29
CA HIS A 570 21.56 -12.02 -10.46
C HIS A 570 21.26 -12.39 -11.90
N HIS A 571 20.58 -13.50 -12.09
CA HIS A 571 20.08 -13.91 -13.38
C HIS A 571 18.90 -13.03 -13.80
N ILE A 572 18.95 -12.47 -15.00
CA ILE A 572 17.86 -11.75 -15.63
C ILE A 572 17.11 -12.74 -16.53
N PRO A 573 15.77 -12.88 -16.37
CA PRO A 573 15.00 -13.81 -17.19
C PRO A 573 15.18 -13.58 -18.69
N THR A 574 15.44 -14.67 -19.42
CA THR A 574 15.61 -14.66 -20.87
C THR A 574 14.26 -14.73 -21.57
N ARG A 575 14.25 -14.41 -22.87
CA ARG A 575 13.09 -14.58 -23.74
C ARG A 575 12.57 -16.02 -23.75
N GLU A 576 13.49 -16.99 -23.80
CA GLU A 576 13.18 -18.41 -23.77
C GLU A 576 12.50 -18.83 -22.46
N GLU A 577 12.95 -18.29 -21.35
CA GLU A 577 12.30 -18.50 -20.04
C GLU A 577 10.89 -17.94 -20.00
N TRP A 578 10.64 -16.77 -20.61
CA TRP A 578 9.28 -16.23 -20.76
C TRP A 578 8.40 -17.09 -21.67
N ILE A 579 8.93 -17.63 -22.76
CA ILE A 579 8.20 -18.55 -23.63
C ILE A 579 7.79 -19.80 -22.86
N GLN A 580 8.69 -20.37 -22.06
CA GLN A 580 8.41 -21.52 -21.22
C GLN A 580 7.37 -21.18 -20.14
N LEU A 581 7.51 -20.03 -19.50
CA LEU A 581 6.55 -19.58 -18.49
C LEU A 581 5.13 -19.39 -19.08
N ALA A 582 5.03 -18.81 -20.26
CA ALA A 582 3.76 -18.67 -20.97
C ALA A 582 3.10 -20.03 -21.24
N ALA A 583 3.88 -21.03 -21.64
CA ALA A 583 3.42 -22.40 -21.85
C ALA A 583 2.95 -23.05 -20.53
N ASP A 584 3.70 -22.88 -19.46
CA ASP A 584 3.35 -23.42 -18.15
C ASP A 584 2.08 -22.76 -17.58
N VAL A 585 1.92 -21.45 -17.75
CA VAL A 585 0.70 -20.74 -17.35
C VAL A 585 -0.51 -21.20 -18.16
N ALA A 586 -0.36 -21.41 -19.47
CA ALA A 586 -1.42 -21.95 -20.30
C ALA A 586 -1.86 -23.34 -19.84
N GLN A 587 -0.93 -24.16 -19.37
CA GLN A 587 -1.21 -25.53 -18.93
C GLN A 587 -1.76 -25.61 -17.50
N TYR A 588 -1.15 -24.92 -16.56
CA TYR A 588 -1.45 -25.03 -15.12
C TYR A 588 -2.32 -23.90 -14.58
N GLY A 589 -2.36 -22.76 -15.27
CA GLY A 589 -3.01 -21.55 -14.80
C GLY A 589 -2.15 -20.77 -13.81
N MET A 590 -2.82 -19.87 -13.09
CA MET A 590 -2.26 -19.08 -12.00
C MET A 590 -3.23 -19.09 -10.83
N TYR A 591 -2.71 -19.19 -9.61
CA TYR A 591 -3.55 -19.20 -8.41
C TYR A 591 -4.06 -17.79 -8.06
N ASN A 592 -3.22 -16.78 -8.19
CA ASN A 592 -3.52 -15.40 -7.87
C ASN A 592 -3.92 -14.61 -9.12
N GLN A 593 -5.11 -14.03 -9.12
CA GLN A 593 -5.58 -13.16 -10.21
C GLN A 593 -4.67 -11.94 -10.39
N ASN A 594 -4.25 -11.33 -9.26
CA ASN A 594 -3.33 -10.21 -9.22
C ASN A 594 -2.19 -10.52 -8.25
N ARG A 595 -0.99 -9.97 -8.51
CA ARG A 595 0.22 -10.31 -7.73
C ARG A 595 0.98 -9.10 -7.23
N GLN A 596 0.96 -7.98 -7.94
CA GLN A 596 1.78 -6.81 -7.62
C GLN A 596 0.94 -5.54 -7.47
N ALA A 597 1.23 -4.80 -6.40
CA ALA A 597 0.75 -3.44 -6.18
C ALA A 597 1.79 -2.72 -5.32
N VAL A 598 2.13 -1.49 -5.64
CA VAL A 598 3.18 -0.73 -4.93
C VAL A 598 2.54 0.32 -4.03
N PRO A 599 2.42 0.02 -2.72
CA PRO A 599 1.81 0.92 -1.75
C PRO A 599 2.78 2.02 -1.29
N PRO A 600 2.32 3.01 -0.49
CA PRO A 600 3.19 4.07 0.02
C PRO A 600 4.24 3.60 1.03
N THR A 601 4.01 2.50 1.74
CA THR A 601 4.88 1.92 2.79
C THR A 601 5.25 2.88 3.94
N GLY A 602 4.34 3.79 4.30
CA GLY A 602 4.62 4.87 5.23
C GLY A 602 5.04 4.45 6.64
N SER A 603 4.52 3.33 7.16
CA SER A 603 4.85 2.82 8.49
C SER A 603 5.92 1.74 8.46
N ILE A 604 5.78 0.76 7.57
CA ILE A 604 6.69 -0.40 7.52
C ILE A 604 8.11 -0.04 7.05
N SER A 605 8.27 1.03 6.28
CA SER A 605 9.59 1.47 5.84
C SER A 605 10.49 1.92 7.00
N TYR A 606 9.92 2.53 8.04
CA TYR A 606 10.70 2.92 9.24
C TYR A 606 11.22 1.70 10.00
N ILE A 607 10.39 0.66 10.17
CA ILE A 607 10.79 -0.59 10.84
C ILE A 607 11.87 -1.30 10.02
N ASN A 608 11.72 -1.28 8.71
CA ASN A 608 12.61 -1.96 7.78
C ASN A 608 13.92 -1.17 7.52
N GLY A 609 14.01 0.09 7.94
CA GLY A 609 15.16 0.95 7.65
C GLY A 609 15.28 1.32 6.17
N SER A 610 14.16 1.59 5.52
CA SER A 610 14.04 1.84 4.08
C SER A 610 13.60 3.27 3.79
N THR A 611 13.84 3.73 2.55
CA THR A 611 13.05 4.81 1.98
C THR A 611 11.67 4.28 1.62
N SER A 612 10.64 5.14 1.69
CA SER A 612 9.27 4.73 1.43
C SER A 612 9.03 4.46 -0.06
N SER A 613 8.41 3.34 -0.37
CA SER A 613 7.98 2.99 -1.73
C SER A 613 9.11 3.13 -2.77
N ILE A 614 8.77 3.63 -3.95
CA ILE A 614 9.74 3.89 -5.02
C ILE A 614 9.89 5.38 -5.35
N HIS A 615 9.23 6.26 -4.60
CA HIS A 615 9.43 7.70 -4.74
C HIS A 615 10.72 8.16 -4.03
N PRO A 616 11.25 9.33 -4.39
CA PRO A 616 12.42 9.88 -3.70
C PRO A 616 12.06 10.30 -2.27
N ILE A 617 13.07 10.46 -1.44
CA ILE A 617 12.90 11.01 -0.09
C ILE A 617 12.28 12.42 -0.14
N ALA A 618 11.47 12.74 0.86
CA ALA A 618 10.94 14.09 1.03
C ALA A 618 11.97 15.04 1.69
N SER A 619 12.88 14.47 2.51
CA SER A 619 13.97 15.18 3.18
C SER A 619 15.10 14.21 3.52
N LYS A 620 16.34 14.68 3.54
CA LYS A 620 17.50 13.88 3.99
C LYS A 620 17.35 13.40 5.43
N ILE A 621 16.91 14.27 6.31
CA ILE A 621 16.54 13.96 7.69
C ILE A 621 15.05 14.30 7.81
N GLU A 622 14.24 13.28 7.92
CA GLU A 622 12.80 13.42 8.10
C GLU A 622 12.46 13.73 9.56
N ILE A 623 11.57 14.67 9.79
CA ILE A 623 11.10 15.05 11.13
C ILE A 623 9.69 14.48 11.31
N ARG A 624 9.53 13.66 12.35
CA ARG A 624 8.23 13.05 12.71
C ARG A 624 7.80 13.50 14.09
N LYS A 625 6.51 13.71 14.27
CA LYS A 625 5.93 13.95 15.60
C LYS A 625 5.38 12.63 16.16
N GLU A 626 5.98 12.14 17.22
CA GLU A 626 5.66 10.83 17.79
C GLU A 626 5.06 10.98 19.21
N GLY A 627 3.75 11.20 19.27
CA GLY A 627 3.01 11.24 20.53
C GLY A 627 3.65 12.13 21.62
N LYS A 628 3.83 11.57 22.80
CA LYS A 628 4.43 12.27 23.95
C LYS A 628 5.94 12.53 23.80
N LEU A 629 6.60 11.82 22.88
CA LEU A 629 8.04 11.97 22.65
C LEU A 629 8.38 13.27 21.91
N GLY A 630 7.41 13.84 21.17
CA GLY A 630 7.62 15.03 20.38
C GLY A 630 8.29 14.75 19.05
N ARG A 631 9.24 15.60 18.65
CA ARG A 631 9.94 15.46 17.37
C ARG A 631 10.97 14.33 17.43
N VAL A 632 10.91 13.45 16.44
CA VAL A 632 11.86 12.36 16.21
C VAL A 632 12.42 12.51 14.79
N TYR A 633 13.71 12.29 14.65
CA TYR A 633 14.44 12.49 13.40
C TYR A 633 14.81 11.14 12.79
N TYR A 634 14.58 11.02 11.50
CA TYR A 634 14.83 9.79 10.74
C TYR A 634 15.76 10.09 9.56
N PRO A 635 16.99 9.54 9.57
CA PRO A 635 17.94 9.75 8.49
C PRO A 635 17.60 8.84 7.31
N ALA A 636 17.81 9.28 6.07
CA ALA A 636 17.70 8.43 4.92
C ALA A 636 18.67 7.23 5.03
N PRO A 637 18.25 6.03 4.63
CA PRO A 637 19.09 4.83 4.70
C PRO A 637 20.38 4.97 3.91
N TYR A 638 21.47 4.43 4.47
CA TYR A 638 22.82 4.40 3.86
C TYR A 638 23.48 5.77 3.66
N MET A 639 22.85 6.83 4.10
CA MET A 639 23.38 8.18 3.96
C MET A 639 24.62 8.38 4.84
N THR A 640 25.66 8.95 4.25
CA THR A 640 26.90 9.37 4.92
C THR A 640 27.22 10.80 4.52
N ASN A 641 28.19 11.45 5.21
CA ASN A 641 28.58 12.80 4.83
C ASN A 641 29.26 12.88 3.44
N GLU A 642 29.75 11.74 2.93
CA GLU A 642 30.43 11.65 1.64
C GLU A 642 29.50 11.42 0.45
N ASN A 643 28.27 10.93 0.67
CA ASN A 643 27.33 10.58 -0.40
C ASN A 643 26.04 11.43 -0.44
N LEU A 644 26.02 12.56 0.28
CA LEU A 644 24.82 13.42 0.40
C LEU A 644 24.28 13.89 -0.95
N GLU A 645 25.12 14.06 -1.96
CA GLU A 645 24.72 14.53 -3.28
C GLU A 645 23.72 13.61 -3.99
N TYR A 646 23.72 12.31 -3.67
CA TYR A 646 22.80 11.32 -4.25
C TYR A 646 21.42 11.31 -3.55
N TYR A 647 21.28 12.05 -2.47
CA TYR A 647 20.05 12.15 -1.66
C TYR A 647 19.30 13.45 -1.95
N GLN A 648 19.14 13.79 -3.22
CA GLN A 648 18.25 14.88 -3.61
C GLN A 648 16.81 14.54 -3.17
N ASP A 649 16.11 15.52 -2.61
CA ASP A 649 14.72 15.30 -2.19
C ASP A 649 13.74 15.36 -3.36
N SER A 650 12.51 14.93 -3.14
CA SER A 650 11.46 14.86 -4.15
C SER A 650 11.16 16.23 -4.78
N TYR A 651 11.27 17.31 -3.99
CA TYR A 651 11.01 18.67 -4.47
C TYR A 651 12.13 19.19 -5.38
N GLU A 652 13.37 18.79 -5.12
CA GLU A 652 14.52 19.12 -5.97
C GLU A 652 14.52 18.34 -7.27
N ILE A 653 14.20 17.05 -7.20
CA ILE A 653 14.16 16.14 -8.35
C ILE A 653 13.09 16.57 -9.36
N GLY A 654 11.89 16.89 -8.87
CA GLY A 654 10.78 17.34 -9.69
C GLY A 654 9.91 16.22 -10.25
N TYR A 655 8.69 16.57 -10.64
CA TYR A 655 7.65 15.61 -11.01
C TYR A 655 7.99 14.80 -12.28
N GLU A 656 8.71 15.35 -13.23
CA GLU A 656 8.98 14.66 -14.50
C GLU A 656 9.81 13.39 -14.28
N LYS A 657 10.90 13.48 -13.51
CA LYS A 657 11.77 12.34 -13.21
C LYS A 657 11.05 11.30 -12.33
N ILE A 658 10.21 11.75 -11.41
CA ILE A 658 9.41 10.85 -10.57
C ILE A 658 8.40 10.09 -11.45
N ILE A 659 7.68 10.78 -12.32
CA ILE A 659 6.73 10.16 -13.25
C ILE A 659 7.45 9.20 -14.20
N ASP A 660 8.60 9.55 -14.73
CA ASP A 660 9.39 8.67 -15.60
C ASP A 660 9.77 7.37 -14.89
N THR A 661 10.16 7.45 -13.63
CA THR A 661 10.48 6.29 -12.80
C THR A 661 9.26 5.37 -12.62
N TYR A 662 8.12 5.94 -12.26
CA TYR A 662 6.86 5.19 -12.13
C TYR A 662 6.39 4.62 -13.47
N ALA A 663 6.61 5.32 -14.57
CA ALA A 663 6.22 4.88 -15.90
C ALA A 663 6.99 3.61 -16.34
N VAL A 664 8.29 3.52 -16.06
CA VAL A 664 9.05 2.30 -16.37
C VAL A 664 8.67 1.14 -15.47
N ALA A 665 8.37 1.39 -14.20
CA ALA A 665 7.93 0.38 -13.24
C ALA A 665 6.53 -0.18 -13.58
N THR A 666 5.60 0.69 -13.95
CA THR A 666 4.18 0.32 -14.16
C THR A 666 4.00 -0.69 -15.29
N GLN A 667 4.92 -0.77 -16.26
CA GLN A 667 4.90 -1.76 -17.33
C GLN A 667 4.89 -3.20 -16.82
N HIS A 668 5.46 -3.42 -15.64
CA HIS A 668 5.69 -4.75 -15.05
C HIS A 668 4.82 -5.03 -13.84
N VAL A 669 3.97 -4.08 -13.43
CA VAL A 669 3.07 -4.19 -12.28
C VAL A 669 1.63 -4.33 -12.78
N ASP A 670 0.98 -5.40 -12.40
CA ASP A 670 -0.37 -5.70 -12.89
C ASP A 670 -1.47 -4.84 -12.26
N GLN A 671 -1.28 -4.36 -11.05
CA GLN A 671 -2.17 -3.36 -10.45
C GLN A 671 -1.54 -1.96 -10.56
N GLY A 672 -1.65 -1.13 -9.53
CA GLY A 672 -1.18 0.24 -9.54
C GLY A 672 0.03 0.51 -8.66
N LEU A 673 0.48 1.75 -8.72
CA LEU A 673 1.55 2.28 -7.89
C LEU A 673 1.08 3.60 -7.29
N SER A 674 1.25 3.76 -5.99
CA SER A 674 0.88 4.99 -5.26
C SER A 674 1.84 6.13 -5.62
N LEU A 675 1.53 6.87 -6.67
CA LEU A 675 2.34 7.97 -7.16
C LEU A 675 1.98 9.27 -6.46
N THR A 676 2.83 9.74 -5.56
CA THR A 676 2.74 11.10 -5.00
C THR A 676 3.54 12.07 -5.84
N LEU A 677 2.96 13.20 -6.19
CA LEU A 677 3.64 14.29 -6.89
C LEU A 677 3.99 15.40 -5.90
N PHE A 678 5.24 15.83 -5.95
CA PHE A 678 5.81 16.81 -5.03
C PHE A 678 6.10 18.10 -5.76
N PHE A 679 5.59 19.21 -5.22
CA PHE A 679 5.76 20.54 -5.77
C PHE A 679 6.33 21.50 -4.74
N ARG A 680 7.22 22.39 -5.18
CA ARG A 680 7.72 23.49 -4.33
C ARG A 680 6.59 24.48 -4.04
N ASP A 681 6.77 25.27 -2.99
CA ASP A 681 5.87 26.37 -2.59
C ASP A 681 5.64 27.44 -3.68
N THR A 682 6.51 27.51 -4.67
CA THR A 682 6.40 28.39 -5.84
C THR A 682 5.54 27.81 -6.96
N ALA A 683 5.09 26.55 -6.86
CA ALA A 683 4.30 25.91 -7.89
C ALA A 683 2.91 26.55 -8.04
N THR A 684 2.40 26.49 -9.26
CA THR A 684 1.08 26.99 -9.62
C THR A 684 0.14 25.85 -10.01
N THR A 685 -1.17 26.14 -10.07
CA THR A 685 -2.16 25.19 -10.59
C THR A 685 -1.85 24.73 -12.01
N ARG A 686 -1.19 25.58 -12.80
CA ARG A 686 -0.74 25.26 -14.15
C ARG A 686 0.34 24.17 -14.13
N ASP A 687 1.24 24.20 -13.15
CA ASP A 687 2.28 23.17 -12.99
C ASP A 687 1.66 21.83 -12.62
N ILE A 688 0.65 21.84 -11.75
CA ILE A 688 -0.10 20.63 -11.39
C ILE A 688 -0.81 20.04 -12.62
N ASN A 689 -1.48 20.88 -13.41
CA ASN A 689 -2.12 20.47 -14.66
C ASN A 689 -1.14 19.84 -15.65
N ARG A 690 0.02 20.45 -15.83
CA ARG A 690 1.08 19.90 -16.69
C ARG A 690 1.56 18.53 -16.22
N ALA A 691 1.72 18.36 -14.91
CA ALA A 691 2.13 17.08 -14.34
C ALA A 691 1.09 15.98 -14.60
N GLN A 692 -0.19 16.28 -14.47
CA GLN A 692 -1.25 15.30 -14.75
C GLN A 692 -1.28 14.90 -16.23
N ILE A 693 -1.16 15.84 -17.14
CA ILE A 693 -1.10 15.57 -18.59
C ILE A 693 0.15 14.74 -18.91
N TYR A 694 1.29 15.08 -18.32
CA TYR A 694 2.53 14.32 -18.48
C TYR A 694 2.37 12.87 -17.98
N ALA A 695 1.78 12.67 -16.80
CA ALA A 695 1.50 11.35 -16.25
C ALA A 695 0.57 10.54 -17.15
N TRP A 696 -0.51 11.14 -17.65
CA TRP A 696 -1.42 10.49 -18.59
C TRP A 696 -0.71 10.04 -19.87
N ARG A 697 0.11 10.91 -20.46
CA ARG A 697 0.89 10.61 -21.68
C ARG A 697 1.92 9.51 -21.47
N LYS A 698 2.49 9.41 -20.28
CA LYS A 698 3.47 8.38 -19.92
C LYS A 698 2.87 7.03 -19.57
N GLY A 699 1.55 6.88 -19.59
CA GLY A 699 0.88 5.62 -19.28
C GLY A 699 0.76 5.32 -17.79
N ILE A 700 0.83 6.32 -16.95
CA ILE A 700 0.57 6.20 -15.51
C ILE A 700 -0.89 5.78 -15.31
N LYS A 701 -1.12 4.86 -14.39
CA LYS A 701 -2.47 4.34 -14.08
C LYS A 701 -3.21 5.19 -13.06
N THR A 702 -2.51 5.64 -12.02
CA THR A 702 -3.10 6.41 -10.91
C THR A 702 -2.16 7.50 -10.42
N ILE A 703 -2.74 8.58 -9.88
CA ILE A 703 -2.02 9.59 -9.09
C ILE A 703 -2.64 9.57 -7.69
N TYR A 704 -1.78 9.51 -6.68
CA TYR A 704 -2.12 9.52 -5.27
C TYR A 704 -2.21 10.96 -4.73
N TYR A 705 -1.35 11.38 -3.83
CA TYR A 705 -1.35 12.75 -3.32
C TYR A 705 -0.65 13.75 -4.26
N ILE A 706 -1.18 14.97 -4.26
CA ILE A 706 -0.41 16.16 -4.65
C ILE A 706 0.09 16.81 -3.36
N ARG A 707 1.40 16.87 -3.19
CA ARG A 707 2.04 17.42 -2.00
C ARG A 707 2.79 18.70 -2.33
N LEU A 708 2.37 19.80 -1.70
CA LEU A 708 3.04 21.09 -1.80
C LEU A 708 3.96 21.30 -0.59
N ARG A 709 5.18 21.73 -0.83
CA ARG A 709 6.09 22.08 0.25
C ARG A 709 5.62 23.37 0.90
N GLN A 710 5.36 23.31 2.18
CA GLN A 710 5.00 24.48 3.00
C GLN A 710 6.05 24.63 4.09
N MET A 711 7.06 25.45 3.84
CA MET A 711 8.19 25.67 4.77
C MET A 711 7.76 26.02 6.20
N ALA A 712 6.65 26.76 6.34
CA ALA A 712 6.10 27.13 7.64
C ALA A 712 5.49 25.96 8.45
N LEU A 713 5.19 24.83 7.77
CA LEU A 713 4.56 23.67 8.37
C LEU A 713 5.52 22.48 8.52
N GLU A 714 6.78 22.63 8.09
CA GLU A 714 7.78 21.56 8.23
C GLU A 714 7.89 21.09 9.70
N GLY A 715 7.73 19.81 9.91
CA GLY A 715 7.75 19.19 11.24
C GLY A 715 6.48 19.40 12.08
N THR A 716 5.38 19.86 11.50
CA THR A 716 4.08 19.96 12.17
C THR A 716 3.20 18.74 11.89
N GLU A 717 2.09 18.59 12.64
CA GLU A 717 1.12 17.50 12.42
C GLU A 717 0.48 17.52 11.03
N VAL A 718 0.42 18.69 10.41
CA VAL A 718 -0.20 18.91 9.10
C VAL A 718 0.64 18.32 7.96
N GLU A 719 1.94 18.13 8.19
CA GLU A 719 2.86 17.57 7.21
C GLU A 719 2.73 16.05 7.02
N GLY A 720 2.17 15.38 8.03
CA GLY A 720 1.93 13.95 7.99
C GLY A 720 0.72 13.59 7.14
N CYS A 721 0.90 12.75 6.13
CA CYS A 721 -0.22 12.13 5.44
C CYS A 721 -1.03 11.29 6.43
N VAL A 722 -2.27 11.69 6.73
CA VAL A 722 -3.14 10.97 7.66
C VAL A 722 -3.36 9.52 7.22
N SER A 723 -3.49 9.27 5.92
CA SER A 723 -3.63 7.90 5.39
C SER A 723 -2.31 7.11 5.37
N CYS A 724 -1.14 7.79 5.37
CA CYS A 724 0.16 7.12 5.46
C CYS A 724 0.53 6.75 6.90
N MET A 725 -0.08 7.39 7.89
CA MET A 725 0.04 7.01 9.30
C MET A 725 -0.92 5.87 9.66
N LEU A 726 -1.80 5.56 8.77
CA LEU A 726 -2.70 4.41 8.80
C LEU A 726 -2.05 3.23 8.04
#